data_0508e63d224ec28de827cf20be25e6a5
#
_entry.id   0508e63d224ec28de827cf20be25e6a5
#
_cell.length_a   1.000
_cell.length_b   1.000
_cell.length_c   1.000
_cell.angle_alpha   90.00
_cell.angle_beta   90.00
_cell.angle_gamma   90.00
#
_symmetry.space_group_name_H-M   'P 1'
#
loop_
_entity.id
_entity.type
_entity.pdbx_description
1 polymer ?
#
loop_
_entity_poly.entity_id
_entity_poly.type
_entity_poly.pdbx_seq_one_letter_code
_entity_poly.pdbx_strand_id
1 'polypeptide(L)'
;MADYDEKQVDEGATTDSIGTTDHENGRQLPIPIYDYDPNIDPNAIGDYEEDSPYPEVRSAVANTDDILMPCNTLRAWVIGLVWAILIPGLNQFFFLRYPSVTIGALVAQLISYPIGRACHLFLPDVKIFGLSLNPGPFSIKEHVLITIMANVGAGPGYATEIFAVQRVFYNQSWNFSYQWFIVMSTQLLGFSLGGILRRFLVSPPSMIWPANLVFCVLFNTLHQREYAGIGNRNGMTRYRFFAYAFIASFLWYLVPGYLFTALSYFTWVCWIAPNNVVVNQLFGGIHGLGGSLLTFDWSQIAFFGSPLATPWWAEANVAIGFFFFFWVLTPILYYTNTWYTKYLPMSSNRSFDNTGAKYNVTRILNADATFNKEAYLAYSPLFITPTFAMFYGLSFASITATIVHGVLYFRKQVWIQARRSLSEQPDIHARLMSKYKQVPDWWFAIIFLVMFAFSVIALEVWHTQFPIYAFIICFLISAFYSIPIGMIQALTNQQVGLNVITELIVGYWLPGKPLTMMLFKTYGYITMGQAMMFASDMKLGHYMKIPPRAMFWAQVIATIIAGTAQLGVQSWMFTNIPDLCSPTQPSGFTCPYSTTFGTASVIWGVIGPANQFSSGRMYNALLYFFLIGAVAPIISYLLFKKYPKSIAKYINFPIIFSGTMWIPPATGLNYVPWAIVGFIFQFFVRRRYFSWWTKYNYVLSAALDSGVAISIVFVFFVLQYPKNGTIGLNTIQAWWGNTVYLNTADAHGTPLLAVPDSGSFGPSTWA
;
A
#
# COMPACT_ATOMS: atom_id res chain seq x y z
N MET A 1 31.65 -6.74 -27.77
CA MET A 1 31.67 -6.17 -29.12
C MET A 1 30.87 -7.11 -30.00
N ALA A 2 29.63 -6.76 -30.24
CA ALA A 2 28.80 -7.27 -31.32
C ALA A 2 27.87 -6.14 -31.69
N ASP A 3 28.10 -5.63 -32.90
CA ASP A 3 27.30 -4.59 -33.53
C ASP A 3 25.86 -5.10 -33.69
N TYR A 4 24.92 -4.36 -33.14
CA TYR A 4 23.53 -4.48 -33.53
C TYR A 4 23.28 -3.45 -34.62
N ASP A 5 23.31 -3.91 -35.86
CA ASP A 5 22.84 -3.21 -37.04
C ASP A 5 21.39 -2.78 -36.80
N GLU A 6 21.15 -1.46 -36.87
CA GLU A 6 19.84 -0.86 -37.10
C GLU A 6 19.30 -1.30 -38.48
N LYS A 7 18.59 -2.41 -38.50
CA LYS A 7 17.77 -2.71 -39.67
C LYS A 7 16.58 -1.78 -39.66
N GLN A 8 16.57 -0.86 -40.60
CA GLN A 8 15.42 -0.06 -41.02
C GLN A 8 14.19 -0.94 -41.09
N VAL A 9 13.23 -0.62 -40.23
CA VAL A 9 11.86 -1.16 -40.34
C VAL A 9 11.15 -0.31 -41.37
N ASP A 10 10.68 -0.96 -42.41
CA ASP A 10 9.96 -0.42 -43.57
C ASP A 10 8.81 0.48 -43.13
N GLU A 11 8.76 1.68 -43.69
CA GLU A 11 7.72 2.70 -43.44
C GLU A 11 6.41 2.33 -44.15
N GLY A 12 5.74 1.28 -43.74
CA GLY A 12 4.51 0.87 -44.44
C GLY A 12 3.50 0.08 -43.62
N ALA A 13 3.78 -0.23 -42.37
CA ALA A 13 2.83 -0.97 -41.56
C ALA A 13 1.89 -0.02 -40.80
N THR A 14 0.68 0.11 -41.27
CA THR A 14 -0.45 0.64 -40.54
C THR A 14 -0.61 -0.11 -39.22
N THR A 15 -0.75 0.61 -38.13
CA THR A 15 -0.84 0.15 -36.73
C THR A 15 -2.16 -0.61 -36.44
N ASP A 16 -2.48 -1.64 -37.21
CA ASP A 16 -3.62 -2.49 -36.95
C ASP A 16 -3.14 -3.93 -36.73
N SER A 17 -3.09 -4.30 -35.43
CA SER A 17 -2.98 -5.67 -34.92
C SER A 17 -1.70 -6.46 -35.30
N ILE A 18 -0.81 -6.64 -34.33
CA ILE A 18 0.16 -7.74 -34.38
C ILE A 18 -0.63 -9.03 -34.10
N GLY A 19 -0.76 -9.90 -35.09
CA GLY A 19 -1.48 -11.15 -34.95
C GLY A 19 -0.50 -12.33 -34.79
N THR A 20 -0.87 -13.31 -33.99
CA THR A 20 -0.26 -14.65 -34.00
C THR A 20 -0.93 -15.53 -35.04
N THR A 21 -0.16 -16.33 -35.75
CA THR A 21 -0.70 -17.34 -36.66
C THR A 21 -1.20 -18.55 -35.91
N ASP A 22 -2.47 -18.90 -36.10
CA ASP A 22 -3.02 -20.17 -35.65
C ASP A 22 -2.55 -21.27 -36.63
N HIS A 23 -1.73 -22.20 -36.12
CA HIS A 23 -1.13 -23.27 -36.94
C HIS A 23 -2.15 -24.25 -37.54
N GLU A 24 -3.41 -24.27 -37.03
CA GLU A 24 -4.44 -25.15 -37.61
C GLU A 24 -5.25 -24.51 -38.75
N ASN A 25 -5.35 -23.17 -38.81
CA ASN A 25 -6.25 -22.50 -39.76
C ASN A 25 -5.65 -21.32 -40.55
N GLY A 26 -4.38 -20.97 -40.35
CA GLY A 26 -3.74 -19.83 -41.06
C GLY A 26 -4.36 -18.46 -40.78
N ARG A 27 -5.18 -18.32 -39.77
CA ARG A 27 -5.74 -17.04 -39.34
C ARG A 27 -4.85 -16.37 -38.31
N GLN A 28 -4.39 -15.19 -38.63
CA GLN A 28 -3.77 -14.31 -37.63
C GLN A 28 -4.85 -13.87 -36.65
N LEU A 29 -4.75 -14.30 -35.42
CA LEU A 29 -5.61 -13.82 -34.33
C LEU A 29 -5.01 -12.53 -33.75
N PRO A 30 -5.78 -11.45 -33.67
CA PRO A 30 -5.26 -10.23 -33.10
C PRO A 30 -4.99 -10.45 -31.60
N ILE A 31 -3.73 -10.40 -31.21
CA ILE A 31 -3.38 -10.22 -29.79
C ILE A 31 -3.93 -8.86 -29.39
N PRO A 32 -4.71 -8.72 -28.33
CA PRO A 32 -5.08 -7.43 -27.83
C PRO A 32 -3.84 -6.74 -27.25
N ILE A 33 -3.09 -6.10 -28.12
CA ILE A 33 -1.99 -5.22 -27.71
C ILE A 33 -2.67 -3.95 -27.22
N TYR A 34 -2.50 -3.67 -25.95
CA TYR A 34 -2.84 -2.36 -25.42
C TYR A 34 -1.83 -1.38 -26.01
N ASP A 35 -2.23 -0.55 -26.95
CA ASP A 35 -1.38 0.41 -27.65
C ASP A 35 -0.54 1.33 -26.73
N TYR A 36 -0.86 1.31 -25.43
CA TYR A 36 -0.22 2.15 -24.42
C TYR A 36 0.39 1.38 -23.25
N ASP A 37 0.42 0.02 -23.27
CA ASP A 37 1.05 -0.74 -22.20
C ASP A 37 2.58 -0.70 -22.31
N PRO A 38 3.26 0.06 -21.44
CA PRO A 38 4.71 0.23 -21.53
C PRO A 38 5.49 -1.01 -21.04
N ASN A 39 4.80 -2.02 -20.50
CA ASN A 39 5.43 -3.26 -20.00
C ASN A 39 5.56 -4.32 -21.11
N ILE A 40 4.90 -4.16 -22.26
CA ILE A 40 5.05 -5.09 -23.37
C ILE A 40 6.47 -5.00 -23.93
N ASP A 41 7.13 -6.17 -24.06
CA ASP A 41 8.41 -6.30 -24.72
C ASP A 41 8.20 -6.47 -26.24
N PRO A 42 8.52 -5.46 -27.06
CA PRO A 42 8.34 -5.53 -28.50
C PRO A 42 9.27 -6.58 -29.17
N ASN A 43 10.34 -7.02 -28.50
CA ASN A 43 11.27 -8.00 -29.04
C ASN A 43 10.86 -9.46 -28.73
N ALA A 44 9.83 -9.65 -27.92
CA ALA A 44 9.30 -10.97 -27.59
C ALA A 44 8.21 -11.45 -28.58
N ILE A 45 8.02 -10.74 -29.68
CA ILE A 45 7.04 -11.07 -30.74
C ILE A 45 7.52 -12.35 -31.44
N GLY A 46 7.00 -13.49 -31.05
CA GLY A 46 7.33 -14.80 -31.61
C GLY A 46 7.32 -15.94 -30.61
N ASP A 47 7.55 -15.64 -29.31
CA ASP A 47 7.60 -16.64 -28.23
C ASP A 47 6.31 -16.71 -27.40
N TYR A 48 5.23 -16.04 -27.84
CA TYR A 48 4.00 -15.89 -27.07
C TYR A 48 3.21 -17.18 -26.86
N GLU A 49 3.42 -18.17 -27.69
CA GLU A 49 2.67 -19.42 -27.58
C GLU A 49 3.14 -20.29 -26.42
N GLU A 50 4.41 -20.15 -26.01
CA GLU A 50 5.03 -20.97 -24.96
C GLU A 50 5.25 -20.27 -23.62
N ASP A 51 5.17 -18.92 -23.57
CA ASP A 51 5.39 -18.15 -22.32
C ASP A 51 4.61 -16.82 -22.32
N SER A 52 4.71 -16.08 -21.19
CA SER A 52 4.09 -14.76 -21.05
C SER A 52 4.75 -13.70 -21.95
N PRO A 53 4.00 -12.75 -22.53
CA PRO A 53 4.57 -11.64 -23.29
C PRO A 53 5.40 -10.67 -22.43
N TYR A 54 5.27 -10.73 -21.12
CA TYR A 54 5.91 -9.81 -20.17
C TYR A 54 7.22 -10.39 -19.64
N PRO A 55 8.38 -9.75 -19.88
CA PRO A 55 9.68 -10.25 -19.42
C PRO A 55 9.78 -10.32 -17.89
N GLU A 56 9.07 -9.46 -17.17
CA GLU A 56 8.96 -9.51 -15.72
C GLU A 56 8.35 -10.83 -15.26
N VAL A 57 7.25 -11.24 -15.86
CA VAL A 57 6.54 -12.48 -15.53
C VAL A 57 7.41 -13.70 -15.92
N ARG A 58 7.99 -13.71 -17.12
CA ARG A 58 8.89 -14.79 -17.54
C ARG A 58 10.09 -14.99 -16.61
N SER A 59 10.60 -13.92 -16.03
CA SER A 59 11.74 -13.98 -15.12
C SER A 59 11.39 -14.53 -13.73
N ALA A 60 10.13 -14.43 -13.35
CA ALA A 60 9.66 -14.69 -11.97
C ALA A 60 8.78 -15.93 -11.83
N VAL A 61 8.02 -16.28 -12.87
CA VAL A 61 6.95 -17.29 -12.82
C VAL A 61 7.30 -18.46 -13.76
N ALA A 62 7.19 -19.69 -13.25
CA ALA A 62 7.37 -20.88 -14.07
C ALA A 62 6.17 -21.08 -15.02
N ASN A 63 6.46 -21.43 -16.28
CA ASN A 63 5.48 -21.71 -17.33
C ASN A 63 4.98 -23.16 -17.33
N THR A 64 5.30 -23.95 -16.29
CA THR A 64 4.92 -25.34 -16.11
C THR A 64 4.06 -25.52 -14.87
N ASP A 65 3.28 -26.61 -14.82
CA ASP A 65 2.47 -26.96 -13.65
C ASP A 65 2.36 -28.48 -13.49
N ASP A 66 2.44 -28.94 -12.24
CA ASP A 66 2.08 -30.29 -11.84
C ASP A 66 0.74 -30.27 -11.10
N ILE A 67 -0.31 -30.76 -11.76
CA ILE A 67 -1.67 -30.79 -11.22
C ILE A 67 -1.79 -31.77 -10.05
N LEU A 68 -0.96 -32.79 -9.98
CA LEU A 68 -0.99 -33.82 -8.94
C LEU A 68 -0.26 -33.39 -7.67
N MET A 69 0.51 -32.29 -7.73
CA MET A 69 1.24 -31.77 -6.58
C MET A 69 0.27 -31.41 -5.43
N PRO A 70 0.49 -31.95 -4.21
CA PRO A 70 -0.39 -31.69 -3.07
C PRO A 70 -0.39 -30.21 -2.68
N CYS A 71 -1.59 -29.65 -2.50
CA CYS A 71 -1.80 -28.27 -2.08
C CYS A 71 -2.66 -28.19 -0.82
N ASN A 72 -3.80 -28.86 -0.83
CA ASN A 72 -4.81 -28.81 0.24
C ASN A 72 -4.54 -29.92 1.28
N THR A 73 -3.51 -29.74 2.09
CA THR A 73 -3.06 -30.72 3.11
C THR A 73 -3.33 -30.19 4.51
N LEU A 74 -3.48 -31.09 5.47
CA LEU A 74 -3.71 -30.70 6.88
C LEU A 74 -2.52 -29.89 7.42
N ARG A 75 -1.30 -30.25 7.03
CA ARG A 75 -0.06 -29.55 7.38
C ARG A 75 -0.09 -28.09 6.90
N ALA A 76 -0.51 -27.85 5.65
CA ALA A 76 -0.62 -26.49 5.11
C ALA A 76 -1.66 -25.67 5.88
N TRP A 77 -2.80 -26.25 6.22
CA TRP A 77 -3.83 -25.57 7.00
C TRP A 77 -3.36 -25.20 8.41
N VAL A 78 -2.75 -26.15 9.12
CA VAL A 78 -2.28 -25.89 10.49
C VAL A 78 -1.25 -24.78 10.51
N ILE A 79 -0.22 -24.85 9.67
CA ILE A 79 0.83 -23.82 9.62
C ILE A 79 0.23 -22.47 9.17
N GLY A 80 -0.64 -22.48 8.14
CA GLY A 80 -1.27 -21.27 7.64
C GLY A 80 -2.18 -20.58 8.66
N LEU A 81 -2.96 -21.34 9.43
CA LEU A 81 -3.83 -20.82 10.49
C LEU A 81 -3.02 -20.27 11.67
N VAL A 82 -1.91 -20.93 12.03
CA VAL A 82 -0.98 -20.38 13.05
C VAL A 82 -0.48 -19.00 12.61
N TRP A 83 -0.06 -18.84 11.35
CA TRP A 83 0.34 -17.53 10.83
C TRP A 83 -0.82 -16.53 10.76
N ALA A 84 -2.03 -16.99 10.43
CA ALA A 84 -3.24 -16.16 10.40
C ALA A 84 -3.69 -15.67 11.79
N ILE A 85 -3.10 -16.20 12.87
CA ILE A 85 -3.25 -15.70 14.26
C ILE A 85 -2.04 -14.84 14.66
N LEU A 86 -0.82 -15.33 14.43
CA LEU A 86 0.39 -14.71 14.94
C LEU A 86 0.67 -13.36 14.28
N ILE A 87 0.63 -13.28 12.94
CA ILE A 87 0.94 -12.03 12.23
C ILE A 87 -0.06 -10.93 12.56
N PRO A 88 -1.39 -11.13 12.41
CA PRO A 88 -2.35 -10.08 12.71
C PRO A 88 -2.35 -9.71 14.20
N GLY A 89 -2.12 -10.67 15.10
CA GLY A 89 -2.01 -10.40 16.53
C GLY A 89 -0.81 -9.52 16.87
N LEU A 90 0.37 -9.86 16.36
CA LEU A 90 1.58 -9.06 16.56
C LEU A 90 1.47 -7.69 15.89
N ASN A 91 0.98 -7.63 14.65
CA ASN A 91 0.82 -6.36 13.96
C ASN A 91 -0.20 -5.46 14.68
N GLN A 92 -1.29 -5.98 15.20
CA GLN A 92 -2.26 -5.21 16.00
C GLN A 92 -1.63 -4.71 17.32
N PHE A 93 -0.81 -5.53 17.98
CA PHE A 93 -0.11 -5.12 19.19
C PHE A 93 0.87 -3.97 18.91
N PHE A 94 1.69 -4.07 17.87
CA PHE A 94 2.67 -3.04 17.52
C PHE A 94 2.05 -1.82 16.83
N PHE A 95 0.87 -1.93 16.27
CA PHE A 95 0.18 -0.84 15.58
C PHE A 95 -0.16 0.32 16.52
N LEU A 96 -0.49 0.02 17.77
CA LEU A 96 -0.77 1.03 18.79
C LEU A 96 0.50 1.58 19.46
N ARG A 97 1.69 1.11 19.07
CA ARG A 97 2.98 1.51 19.62
C ARG A 97 3.76 2.43 18.66
N TYR A 98 4.56 3.32 19.22
CA TYR A 98 5.54 4.10 18.46
C TYR A 98 6.99 3.73 18.90
N PRO A 99 7.91 3.45 17.99
CA PRO A 99 7.68 3.21 16.56
C PRO A 99 6.90 1.92 16.32
N SER A 100 6.02 1.92 15.32
CA SER A 100 5.26 0.72 14.94
C SER A 100 6.17 -0.28 14.20
N VAL A 101 5.95 -1.56 14.46
CA VAL A 101 6.62 -2.66 13.75
C VAL A 101 5.55 -3.45 12.99
N THR A 102 5.76 -3.68 11.71
CA THR A 102 4.86 -4.50 10.88
C THR A 102 5.58 -5.71 10.35
N ILE A 103 4.97 -6.89 10.54
CA ILE A 103 5.49 -8.17 10.06
C ILE A 103 4.72 -8.51 8.78
N GLY A 104 5.42 -8.51 7.66
CA GLY A 104 4.84 -8.85 6.35
C GLY A 104 4.80 -10.36 6.09
N ALA A 105 4.02 -10.76 5.09
CA ALA A 105 3.89 -12.17 4.67
C ALA A 105 5.21 -12.79 4.18
N LEU A 106 6.19 -11.99 3.74
CA LEU A 106 7.53 -12.48 3.38
C LEU A 106 8.24 -13.17 4.55
N VAL A 107 8.03 -12.71 5.79
CA VAL A 107 8.58 -13.36 6.99
C VAL A 107 7.95 -14.74 7.19
N ALA A 108 6.62 -14.84 7.05
CA ALA A 108 5.93 -16.12 7.09
C ALA A 108 6.38 -17.06 5.99
N GLN A 109 6.56 -16.55 4.77
CA GLN A 109 7.07 -17.33 3.65
C GLN A 109 8.45 -17.94 3.94
N LEU A 110 9.38 -17.16 4.48
CA LEU A 110 10.72 -17.66 4.80
C LEU A 110 10.72 -18.69 5.94
N ILE A 111 10.00 -18.40 7.02
CA ILE A 111 9.99 -19.26 8.21
C ILE A 111 9.17 -20.55 7.96
N SER A 112 8.12 -20.48 7.15
CA SER A 112 7.31 -21.65 6.81
C SER A 112 8.06 -22.70 6.01
N TYR A 113 9.08 -22.32 5.25
CA TYR A 113 9.86 -23.28 4.47
C TYR A 113 10.61 -24.31 5.34
N PRO A 114 11.47 -23.91 6.31
CA PRO A 114 12.11 -24.88 7.21
C PRO A 114 11.09 -25.62 8.08
N ILE A 115 10.01 -24.96 8.54
CA ILE A 115 8.95 -25.62 9.32
C ILE A 115 8.27 -26.72 8.48
N GLY A 116 7.87 -26.42 7.25
CA GLY A 116 7.23 -27.38 6.35
C GLY A 116 8.14 -28.58 6.04
N ARG A 117 9.43 -28.35 5.86
CA ARG A 117 10.43 -29.42 5.71
C ARG A 117 10.60 -30.26 6.96
N ALA A 118 10.65 -29.64 8.13
CA ALA A 118 10.70 -30.33 9.40
C ALA A 118 9.44 -31.20 9.61
N CYS A 119 8.26 -30.65 9.30
CA CYS A 119 7.02 -31.42 9.36
C CYS A 119 7.08 -32.66 8.44
N HIS A 120 7.64 -32.55 7.24
CA HIS A 120 7.81 -33.69 6.35
C HIS A 120 8.69 -34.80 6.98
N LEU A 121 9.74 -34.40 7.71
CA LEU A 121 10.68 -35.35 8.31
C LEU A 121 10.13 -36.03 9.58
N PHE A 122 9.33 -35.31 10.37
CA PHE A 122 8.92 -35.76 11.72
C PHE A 122 7.47 -36.23 11.80
N LEU A 123 6.56 -35.80 10.88
CA LEU A 123 5.16 -36.20 10.95
C LEU A 123 4.92 -37.56 10.28
N PRO A 124 4.07 -38.45 10.90
CA PRO A 124 3.69 -39.69 10.28
C PRO A 124 2.73 -39.49 9.09
N ASP A 125 2.75 -40.46 8.15
CA ASP A 125 1.80 -40.46 7.05
C ASP A 125 0.45 -41.04 7.53
N VAL A 126 -0.40 -40.19 8.09
CA VAL A 126 -1.73 -40.52 8.58
C VAL A 126 -2.76 -39.59 7.94
N LYS A 127 -3.95 -40.14 7.64
CA LYS A 127 -5.08 -39.35 7.15
C LYS A 127 -6.02 -39.02 8.31
N ILE A 128 -6.32 -37.74 8.50
CA ILE A 128 -7.24 -37.21 9.49
C ILE A 128 -8.37 -36.48 8.73
N PHE A 129 -9.62 -36.85 8.95
CA PHE A 129 -10.77 -36.29 8.22
C PHE A 129 -10.64 -36.34 6.68
N GLY A 130 -9.95 -37.35 6.14
CA GLY A 130 -9.73 -37.49 4.69
C GLY A 130 -8.59 -36.65 4.12
N LEU A 131 -7.94 -35.82 4.94
CA LEU A 131 -6.76 -35.03 4.58
C LEU A 131 -5.50 -35.75 5.08
N SER A 132 -4.47 -35.85 4.24
CA SER A 132 -3.18 -36.40 4.65
C SER A 132 -2.43 -35.39 5.51
N LEU A 133 -1.90 -35.87 6.65
CA LEU A 133 -1.04 -35.08 7.53
C LEU A 133 0.34 -34.85 6.92
N ASN A 134 0.88 -35.89 6.25
CA ASN A 134 2.18 -35.85 5.59
C ASN A 134 2.13 -36.55 4.22
N PRO A 135 1.64 -35.86 3.17
CA PRO A 135 1.49 -36.48 1.84
C PRO A 135 2.83 -36.66 1.08
N GLY A 136 3.96 -36.43 1.75
CA GLY A 136 5.30 -36.47 1.16
C GLY A 136 6.09 -35.18 1.30
N PRO A 137 7.04 -34.89 0.44
CA PRO A 137 7.88 -33.68 0.52
C PRO A 137 7.04 -32.39 0.56
N PHE A 138 7.53 -31.39 1.30
CA PHE A 138 6.84 -30.10 1.40
C PHE A 138 6.78 -29.41 0.04
N SER A 139 5.59 -29.26 -0.50
CA SER A 139 5.39 -28.75 -1.87
C SER A 139 5.38 -27.23 -1.93
N ILE A 140 5.71 -26.69 -3.11
CA ILE A 140 5.62 -25.24 -3.38
C ILE A 140 4.15 -24.77 -3.26
N LYS A 141 3.17 -25.58 -3.66
CA LYS A 141 1.75 -25.21 -3.58
C LYS A 141 1.24 -25.12 -2.14
N GLU A 142 1.68 -26.02 -1.25
CA GLU A 142 1.41 -25.91 0.19
C GLU A 142 1.99 -24.62 0.75
N HIS A 143 3.24 -24.32 0.38
CA HIS A 143 3.95 -23.13 0.83
C HIS A 143 3.26 -21.83 0.39
N VAL A 144 2.79 -21.76 -0.86
CA VAL A 144 2.01 -20.62 -1.38
C VAL A 144 0.70 -20.47 -0.61
N LEU A 145 -0.02 -21.55 -0.36
CA LEU A 145 -1.29 -21.52 0.38
C LEU A 145 -1.09 -20.98 1.80
N ILE A 146 -0.06 -21.42 2.50
CA ILE A 146 0.35 -20.91 3.81
C ILE A 146 0.63 -19.41 3.75
N THR A 147 1.39 -18.96 2.76
CA THR A 147 1.76 -17.54 2.62
C THR A 147 0.55 -16.67 2.31
N ILE A 148 -0.40 -17.15 1.50
CA ILE A 148 -1.66 -16.45 1.24
C ILE A 148 -2.46 -16.28 2.53
N MET A 149 -2.58 -17.34 3.36
CA MET A 149 -3.26 -17.25 4.65
C MET A 149 -2.58 -16.27 5.60
N ALA A 150 -1.25 -16.21 5.60
CA ALA A 150 -0.47 -15.26 6.36
C ALA A 150 -0.66 -13.81 5.86
N ASN A 151 -0.70 -13.61 4.52
CA ASN A 151 -0.83 -12.30 3.91
C ASN A 151 -2.18 -11.63 4.19
N VAL A 152 -3.25 -12.42 4.22
CA VAL A 152 -4.59 -11.94 4.59
C VAL A 152 -4.60 -11.25 5.96
N GLY A 153 -3.80 -11.74 6.90
CA GLY A 153 -3.67 -11.18 8.24
C GLY A 153 -2.57 -10.12 8.39
N ALA A 154 -1.72 -9.92 7.38
CA ALA A 154 -0.59 -8.99 7.49
C ALA A 154 -1.02 -7.52 7.52
N GLY A 155 -2.13 -7.17 6.85
CA GLY A 155 -2.73 -5.85 6.94
C GLY A 155 -3.55 -5.67 8.22
N PRO A 156 -3.62 -4.45 8.80
CA PRO A 156 -4.50 -4.18 9.92
C PRO A 156 -5.97 -4.30 9.48
N GLY A 157 -6.81 -4.85 10.34
CA GLY A 157 -8.26 -4.75 10.19
C GLY A 157 -8.67 -3.29 10.47
N TYR A 158 -8.71 -2.47 9.45
CA TYR A 158 -8.80 -1.00 9.59
C TYR A 158 -9.94 -0.52 10.49
N ALA A 159 -11.03 -1.27 10.59
CA ALA A 159 -12.12 -0.95 11.51
C ALA A 159 -11.69 -0.95 12.99
N THR A 160 -10.58 -1.60 13.36
CA THR A 160 -10.02 -1.53 14.72
C THR A 160 -9.63 -0.11 15.12
N GLU A 161 -9.26 0.74 14.13
CA GLU A 161 -9.01 2.17 14.35
C GLU A 161 -10.25 2.92 14.81
N ILE A 162 -11.42 2.60 14.25
CA ILE A 162 -12.70 3.22 14.67
C ILE A 162 -12.89 3.01 16.16
N PHE A 163 -12.67 1.78 16.63
CA PHE A 163 -12.91 1.43 18.04
C PHE A 163 -11.88 2.07 18.97
N ALA A 164 -10.63 2.18 18.54
CA ALA A 164 -9.61 2.92 19.28
C ALA A 164 -9.97 4.42 19.38
N VAL A 165 -10.39 5.04 18.28
CA VAL A 165 -10.83 6.44 18.27
C VAL A 165 -12.09 6.66 19.11
N GLN A 166 -13.08 5.75 19.01
CA GLN A 166 -14.28 5.81 19.85
C GLN A 166 -13.93 5.85 21.34
N ARG A 167 -12.99 5.00 21.78
CA ARG A 167 -12.56 4.95 23.19
C ARG A 167 -11.75 6.17 23.60
N VAL A 168 -10.78 6.58 22.78
CA VAL A 168 -9.77 7.59 23.14
C VAL A 168 -10.28 9.02 22.95
N PHE A 169 -11.02 9.29 21.86
CA PHE A 169 -11.47 10.65 21.50
C PHE A 169 -12.90 10.93 21.93
N TYR A 170 -13.78 9.93 21.89
CA TYR A 170 -15.21 10.10 22.11
C TYR A 170 -15.70 9.42 23.40
N ASN A 171 -14.81 8.77 24.15
CA ASN A 171 -15.12 8.06 25.38
C ASN A 171 -16.30 7.07 25.24
N GLN A 172 -16.39 6.41 24.07
CA GLN A 172 -17.42 5.44 23.75
C GLN A 172 -16.82 4.04 23.70
N SER A 173 -17.41 3.09 24.42
CA SER A 173 -17.00 1.68 24.40
C SER A 173 -18.21 0.81 24.18
N TRP A 174 -18.29 0.19 23.00
CA TRP A 174 -19.34 -0.75 22.65
C TRP A 174 -18.86 -2.19 22.73
N ASN A 175 -19.80 -3.13 22.79
CA ASN A 175 -19.51 -4.53 23.03
C ASN A 175 -18.71 -5.18 21.89
N PHE A 176 -18.13 -6.37 22.17
CA PHE A 176 -17.32 -7.12 21.22
C PHE A 176 -18.12 -7.52 19.97
N SER A 177 -19.42 -7.79 20.09
CA SER A 177 -20.26 -8.17 18.95
C SER A 177 -20.32 -7.07 17.89
N TYR A 178 -20.51 -5.81 18.28
CA TYR A 178 -20.44 -4.65 17.37
C TYR A 178 -19.12 -4.61 16.60
N GLN A 179 -18.02 -4.71 17.35
CA GLN A 179 -16.67 -4.64 16.77
C GLN A 179 -16.46 -5.79 15.77
N TRP A 180 -16.91 -6.99 16.14
CA TRP A 180 -16.75 -8.18 15.30
C TRP A 180 -17.59 -8.08 14.01
N PHE A 181 -18.85 -7.63 14.07
CA PHE A 181 -19.68 -7.44 12.88
C PHE A 181 -19.08 -6.42 11.92
N ILE A 182 -18.56 -5.28 12.42
CA ILE A 182 -17.95 -4.24 11.57
C ILE A 182 -16.64 -4.76 10.94
N VAL A 183 -15.75 -5.42 11.70
CA VAL A 183 -14.50 -5.97 11.14
C VAL A 183 -14.81 -7.01 10.08
N MET A 184 -15.65 -8.00 10.38
CA MET A 184 -15.97 -9.07 9.43
C MET A 184 -16.61 -8.53 8.16
N SER A 185 -17.58 -7.63 8.30
CA SER A 185 -18.26 -7.05 7.14
C SER A 185 -17.32 -6.24 6.26
N THR A 186 -16.48 -5.39 6.81
CA THR A 186 -15.55 -4.57 6.03
C THR A 186 -14.49 -5.39 5.31
N GLN A 187 -13.96 -6.44 5.95
CA GLN A 187 -12.95 -7.33 5.34
C GLN A 187 -13.56 -8.21 4.23
N LEU A 188 -14.65 -8.89 4.51
CA LEU A 188 -15.22 -9.86 3.59
C LEU A 188 -16.11 -9.25 2.49
N LEU A 189 -16.64 -8.02 2.66
CA LEU A 189 -17.22 -7.27 1.54
C LEU A 189 -16.15 -6.97 0.48
N GLY A 190 -14.95 -6.56 0.92
CA GLY A 190 -13.80 -6.39 0.02
C GLY A 190 -13.41 -7.68 -0.70
N PHE A 191 -13.38 -8.81 0.03
CA PHE A 191 -13.14 -10.12 -0.57
C PHE A 191 -14.16 -10.47 -1.66
N SER A 192 -15.45 -10.30 -1.39
CA SER A 192 -16.50 -10.58 -2.36
C SER A 192 -16.39 -9.70 -3.60
N LEU A 193 -16.10 -8.41 -3.42
CA LEU A 193 -15.89 -7.45 -4.51
C LEU A 193 -14.67 -7.84 -5.36
N GLY A 194 -13.52 -8.13 -4.74
CA GLY A 194 -12.31 -8.60 -5.43
C GLY A 194 -12.55 -9.87 -6.23
N GLY A 195 -13.32 -10.82 -5.67
CA GLY A 195 -13.71 -12.04 -6.36
C GLY A 195 -14.59 -11.82 -7.58
N ILE A 196 -15.57 -10.91 -7.50
CA ILE A 196 -16.42 -10.53 -8.64
C ILE A 196 -15.58 -9.84 -9.73
N LEU A 197 -14.64 -8.99 -9.32
CA LEU A 197 -13.79 -8.22 -10.24
C LEU A 197 -12.60 -9.02 -10.79
N ARG A 198 -12.38 -10.29 -10.38
CA ARG A 198 -11.22 -11.10 -10.80
C ARG A 198 -11.05 -11.20 -12.31
N ARG A 199 -12.15 -11.17 -13.08
CA ARG A 199 -12.10 -11.20 -14.54
C ARG A 199 -11.44 -9.98 -15.17
N PHE A 200 -11.46 -8.84 -14.47
CA PHE A 200 -10.81 -7.60 -14.92
C PHE A 200 -9.40 -7.43 -14.37
N LEU A 201 -9.15 -7.92 -13.14
CA LEU A 201 -7.95 -7.61 -12.38
C LEU A 201 -6.99 -8.78 -12.22
N VAL A 202 -7.46 -10.03 -12.39
CA VAL A 202 -6.65 -11.25 -12.18
C VAL A 202 -6.41 -11.99 -13.49
N SER A 203 -7.49 -12.23 -14.26
CA SER A 203 -7.43 -13.06 -15.46
C SER A 203 -6.58 -12.46 -16.60
N PRO A 204 -6.64 -11.14 -16.90
CA PRO A 204 -5.87 -10.61 -18.01
C PRO A 204 -4.36 -10.71 -17.79
N PRO A 205 -3.58 -11.11 -18.84
CA PRO A 205 -2.12 -11.17 -18.76
C PRO A 205 -1.47 -9.82 -18.45
N SER A 206 -2.06 -8.72 -18.93
CA SER A 206 -1.58 -7.36 -18.69
C SER A 206 -1.63 -6.93 -17.22
N MET A 207 -2.48 -7.55 -16.41
CA MET A 207 -2.56 -7.29 -14.96
C MET A 207 -1.44 -8.04 -14.25
N ILE A 208 -0.24 -7.46 -14.23
CA ILE A 208 1.00 -8.13 -13.79
C ILE A 208 1.09 -8.26 -12.27
N TRP A 209 0.64 -7.24 -11.52
CA TRP A 209 0.82 -7.14 -10.06
C TRP A 209 2.29 -7.29 -9.66
N PRO A 210 3.14 -6.29 -9.91
CA PRO A 210 4.60 -6.43 -9.81
C PRO A 210 5.11 -6.91 -8.45
N ALA A 211 4.45 -6.52 -7.34
CA ALA A 211 4.81 -6.99 -6.00
C ALA A 211 4.73 -8.53 -5.86
N ASN A 212 3.79 -9.19 -6.55
CA ASN A 212 3.65 -10.64 -6.50
C ASN A 212 4.82 -11.38 -7.15
N LEU A 213 5.53 -10.75 -8.08
CA LEU A 213 6.69 -11.36 -8.74
C LEU A 213 7.83 -11.61 -7.73
N VAL A 214 7.95 -10.76 -6.71
CA VAL A 214 8.92 -10.94 -5.62
C VAL A 214 8.62 -12.22 -4.84
N PHE A 215 7.34 -12.44 -4.49
CA PHE A 215 6.90 -13.69 -3.83
C PHE A 215 7.14 -14.92 -4.72
N CYS A 216 6.75 -14.85 -6.00
CA CYS A 216 6.94 -15.95 -6.95
C CYS A 216 8.42 -16.36 -7.08
N VAL A 217 9.29 -15.37 -7.21
CA VAL A 217 10.74 -15.63 -7.30
C VAL A 217 11.27 -16.26 -6.02
N LEU A 218 10.82 -15.82 -4.86
CA LEU A 218 11.25 -16.39 -3.58
C LEU A 218 10.78 -17.84 -3.42
N PHE A 219 9.53 -18.18 -3.79
CA PHE A 219 9.06 -19.56 -3.81
C PHE A 219 9.92 -20.44 -4.73
N ASN A 220 10.16 -20.00 -5.95
CA ASN A 220 10.99 -20.73 -6.90
C ASN A 220 12.44 -20.88 -6.40
N THR A 221 13.00 -19.86 -5.76
CA THR A 221 14.35 -19.88 -5.20
C THR A 221 14.50 -20.88 -4.05
N LEU A 222 13.48 -21.00 -3.19
CA LEU A 222 13.51 -21.90 -2.03
C LEU A 222 13.26 -23.37 -2.41
N HIS A 223 12.33 -23.64 -3.36
CA HIS A 223 11.93 -25.00 -3.73
C HIS A 223 12.69 -25.58 -4.90
N GLN A 224 13.08 -24.76 -5.89
CA GLN A 224 13.79 -25.19 -7.10
C GLN A 224 15.25 -24.79 -7.01
N ARG A 225 16.14 -25.78 -6.99
CA ARG A 225 17.58 -25.52 -7.00
C ARG A 225 18.08 -24.99 -8.34
N GLU A 226 17.35 -25.30 -9.41
CA GLU A 226 17.67 -24.89 -10.77
C GLU A 226 16.86 -23.66 -11.18
N TYR A 227 17.45 -22.87 -12.08
CA TYR A 227 16.84 -21.67 -12.61
C TYR A 227 15.72 -22.02 -13.59
N ALA A 228 14.48 -21.62 -13.27
CA ALA A 228 13.30 -21.90 -14.10
C ALA A 228 12.97 -20.78 -15.09
N GLY A 229 13.74 -19.67 -15.13
CA GLY A 229 13.48 -18.51 -15.98
C GLY A 229 14.38 -18.44 -17.21
N ILE A 230 14.06 -17.52 -18.14
CA ILE A 230 14.86 -17.17 -19.30
C ILE A 230 16.09 -16.36 -18.84
N GLY A 231 17.26 -16.65 -19.40
CA GLY A 231 18.50 -15.90 -19.15
C GLY A 231 19.73 -16.77 -19.01
N ASN A 232 20.88 -16.14 -18.74
CA ASN A 232 22.15 -16.83 -18.63
C ASN A 232 22.17 -17.77 -17.41
N ARG A 233 22.35 -19.06 -17.63
CA ARG A 233 22.48 -20.10 -16.59
C ARG A 233 23.84 -20.08 -15.89
N ASN A 234 24.83 -19.36 -16.41
CA ASN A 234 26.16 -19.24 -15.83
C ASN A 234 26.13 -18.33 -14.58
N GLY A 235 27.09 -18.55 -13.69
CA GLY A 235 27.25 -17.77 -12.46
C GLY A 235 26.56 -18.38 -11.24
N MET A 236 26.42 -17.59 -10.18
CA MET A 236 25.87 -18.02 -8.90
C MET A 236 24.40 -18.45 -9.01
N THR A 237 24.01 -19.51 -8.30
CA THR A 237 22.59 -19.90 -8.19
C THR A 237 21.76 -18.85 -7.48
N ARG A 238 20.47 -18.73 -7.81
CA ARG A 238 19.54 -17.81 -7.12
C ARG A 238 19.52 -18.02 -5.60
N TYR A 239 19.57 -19.28 -5.16
CA TYR A 239 19.58 -19.62 -3.74
C TYR A 239 20.80 -19.06 -3.00
N ARG A 240 22.02 -19.24 -3.54
CA ARG A 240 23.23 -18.70 -2.95
C ARG A 240 23.24 -17.17 -2.96
N PHE A 241 22.82 -16.58 -4.07
CA PHE A 241 22.68 -15.12 -4.16
C PHE A 241 21.70 -14.56 -3.12
N PHE A 242 20.53 -15.21 -3.01
CA PHE A 242 19.55 -14.86 -1.98
C PHE A 242 20.15 -14.95 -0.58
N ALA A 243 20.81 -16.06 -0.23
CA ALA A 243 21.38 -16.25 1.09
C ALA A 243 22.42 -15.18 1.44
N TYR A 244 23.33 -14.85 0.52
CA TYR A 244 24.31 -13.79 0.76
C TYR A 244 23.67 -12.40 0.88
N ALA A 245 22.76 -12.05 -0.01
CA ALA A 245 22.07 -10.76 0.04
C ALA A 245 21.20 -10.62 1.29
N PHE A 246 20.53 -11.70 1.69
CA PHE A 246 19.72 -11.75 2.91
C PHE A 246 20.57 -11.54 4.17
N ILE A 247 21.68 -12.29 4.31
CA ILE A 247 22.58 -12.15 5.47
C ILE A 247 23.19 -10.75 5.50
N ALA A 248 23.62 -10.23 4.36
CA ALA A 248 24.17 -8.88 4.26
C ALA A 248 23.13 -7.82 4.66
N SER A 249 21.89 -7.94 4.18
CA SER A 249 20.78 -7.04 4.53
C SER A 249 20.42 -7.12 6.01
N PHE A 250 20.34 -8.34 6.57
CA PHE A 250 20.06 -8.57 7.99
C PHE A 250 21.11 -7.91 8.89
N LEU A 251 22.39 -8.17 8.60
CA LEU A 251 23.50 -7.62 9.39
C LEU A 251 23.64 -6.10 9.21
N TRP A 252 23.47 -5.61 7.97
CA TRP A 252 23.55 -4.19 7.71
C TRP A 252 22.48 -3.41 8.47
N TYR A 253 21.24 -3.92 8.53
CA TYR A 253 20.15 -3.21 9.19
C TYR A 253 20.38 -3.02 10.71
N LEU A 254 21.18 -3.85 11.35
CA LEU A 254 21.58 -3.62 12.75
C LEU A 254 22.26 -2.26 12.95
N VAL A 255 22.91 -1.73 11.89
CA VAL A 255 23.58 -0.42 11.94
C VAL A 255 22.54 0.71 11.91
N PRO A 256 21.78 0.96 10.81
CA PRO A 256 20.82 2.06 10.77
C PRO A 256 19.59 1.82 11.67
N GLY A 257 19.25 0.59 11.98
CA GLY A 257 18.09 0.26 12.82
C GLY A 257 18.33 0.33 14.33
N TYR A 258 19.58 0.26 14.78
CA TYR A 258 19.90 0.25 16.22
C TYR A 258 21.19 0.97 16.59
N LEU A 259 22.31 0.62 15.94
CA LEU A 259 23.63 1.13 16.34
C LEU A 259 23.86 2.58 15.94
N PHE A 260 23.34 3.02 14.79
CA PHE A 260 23.56 4.35 14.23
C PHE A 260 22.30 4.82 13.45
N THR A 261 21.24 5.18 14.15
CA THR A 261 19.94 5.52 13.55
C THR A 261 19.98 6.80 12.70
N ALA A 262 20.96 7.67 12.92
CA ALA A 262 21.14 8.82 12.04
C ALA A 262 21.48 8.45 10.58
N LEU A 263 21.86 7.20 10.29
CA LEU A 263 22.00 6.71 8.91
C LEU A 263 20.64 6.45 8.24
N SER A 264 19.59 6.14 9.01
CA SER A 264 18.21 6.09 8.49
C SER A 264 17.71 7.48 8.15
N TYR A 265 18.00 8.47 9.01
CA TYR A 265 17.67 9.88 8.83
C TYR A 265 18.94 10.68 8.51
N PHE A 266 19.57 10.37 7.34
CA PHE A 266 20.86 10.98 6.99
C PHE A 266 20.71 12.43 6.54
N THR A 267 20.26 13.27 7.45
CA THR A 267 20.04 14.71 7.26
C THR A 267 21.31 15.51 7.63
N TRP A 268 22.45 15.13 7.06
CA TRP A 268 23.78 15.67 7.41
C TRP A 268 23.88 17.19 7.29
N VAL A 269 23.14 17.80 6.36
CA VAL A 269 23.09 19.27 6.21
C VAL A 269 22.50 19.93 7.45
N CYS A 270 21.47 19.31 8.05
CA CYS A 270 20.85 19.79 9.29
C CYS A 270 21.79 19.64 10.49
N TRP A 271 22.67 18.64 10.50
CA TRP A 271 23.64 18.46 11.60
C TRP A 271 24.71 19.55 11.62
N ILE A 272 25.06 20.12 10.44
CA ILE A 272 26.01 21.24 10.33
C ILE A 272 25.36 22.53 10.85
N ALA A 273 24.07 22.73 10.60
CA ALA A 273 23.34 23.92 11.00
C ALA A 273 22.05 23.59 11.76
N PRO A 274 22.14 22.99 12.99
CA PRO A 274 20.99 22.41 13.67
C PRO A 274 19.91 23.42 14.05
N ASN A 275 20.29 24.67 14.32
CA ASN A 275 19.40 25.75 14.74
C ASN A 275 18.92 26.62 13.58
N ASN A 276 19.40 26.43 12.35
CA ASN A 276 18.95 27.21 11.21
C ASN A 276 17.63 26.66 10.67
N VAL A 277 16.55 27.36 10.92
CA VAL A 277 15.19 26.93 10.59
C VAL A 277 15.03 26.67 9.09
N VAL A 278 15.52 27.57 8.22
CA VAL A 278 15.39 27.45 6.75
C VAL A 278 16.14 26.21 6.23
N VAL A 279 17.36 25.99 6.69
CA VAL A 279 18.14 24.81 6.33
C VAL A 279 17.40 23.53 6.74
N ASN A 280 16.88 23.50 7.96
CA ASN A 280 16.14 22.35 8.46
C ASN A 280 14.81 22.11 7.75
N GLN A 281 14.11 23.17 7.33
CA GLN A 281 12.89 23.05 6.54
C GLN A 281 13.13 22.48 5.13
N LEU A 282 14.25 22.82 4.49
CA LEU A 282 14.58 22.35 3.14
C LEU A 282 15.24 20.96 3.16
N PHE A 283 16.17 20.72 4.08
CA PHE A 283 17.00 19.52 4.11
C PHE A 283 16.58 18.49 5.15
N GLY A 284 15.70 18.82 6.08
CA GLY A 284 15.22 17.95 7.14
C GLY A 284 14.40 16.78 6.62
N GLY A 285 14.50 15.65 7.30
CA GLY A 285 13.84 14.40 6.92
C GLY A 285 12.63 14.03 7.79
N ILE A 286 12.29 14.82 8.81
CA ILE A 286 11.16 14.57 9.73
C ILE A 286 10.02 15.57 9.47
N HIS A 287 10.32 16.86 9.59
CA HIS A 287 9.36 17.94 9.36
C HIS A 287 9.75 18.86 8.18
N GLY A 288 10.89 18.59 7.53
CA GLY A 288 11.35 19.27 6.34
C GLY A 288 10.97 18.56 5.03
N LEU A 289 11.54 19.03 3.93
CA LEU A 289 11.27 18.52 2.57
C LEU A 289 12.21 17.39 2.12
N GLY A 290 13.17 16.99 2.94
CA GLY A 290 14.07 15.86 2.67
C GLY A 290 15.15 16.15 1.62
N GLY A 291 15.61 17.41 1.49
CA GLY A 291 16.63 17.81 0.52
C GLY A 291 18.02 17.22 0.76
N SER A 292 18.25 16.47 1.85
CA SER A 292 19.49 15.74 2.11
C SER A 292 19.71 14.53 1.22
N LEU A 293 18.67 14.05 0.51
CA LEU A 293 18.65 13.10 -0.61
C LEU A 293 19.02 11.65 -0.30
N LEU A 294 19.72 11.35 0.78
CA LEU A 294 20.32 10.04 1.02
C LEU A 294 19.80 9.40 2.29
N THR A 295 19.59 8.09 2.22
CA THR A 295 19.45 7.22 3.40
C THR A 295 20.20 5.92 3.16
N PHE A 296 20.72 5.33 4.23
CA PHE A 296 21.41 4.04 4.21
C PHE A 296 20.54 2.90 4.75
N ASP A 297 19.27 3.17 4.93
CA ASP A 297 18.27 2.25 5.47
C ASP A 297 17.32 1.80 4.36
N TRP A 298 17.35 0.51 4.05
CA TRP A 298 16.47 -0.06 3.04
C TRP A 298 14.99 0.10 3.41
N SER A 299 14.63 0.11 4.68
CA SER A 299 13.25 0.34 5.11
C SER A 299 12.75 1.73 4.76
N GLN A 300 13.63 2.74 4.74
CA GLN A 300 13.31 4.10 4.29
C GLN A 300 13.23 4.19 2.76
N ILE A 301 14.10 3.45 2.06
CA ILE A 301 14.08 3.37 0.58
C ILE A 301 12.81 2.67 0.10
N ALA A 302 12.46 1.53 0.70
CA ALA A 302 11.30 0.74 0.32
C ALA A 302 10.02 1.12 1.10
N PHE A 303 9.95 2.33 1.66
CA PHE A 303 8.89 2.79 2.55
C PHE A 303 7.46 2.62 1.98
N PHE A 304 7.28 2.84 0.70
CA PHE A 304 6.01 2.68 0.00
C PHE A 304 6.05 1.62 -1.11
N GLY A 305 6.90 0.63 -0.95
CA GLY A 305 7.10 -0.51 -1.84
C GLY A 305 8.50 -0.59 -2.43
N SER A 306 8.91 -1.80 -2.79
CA SER A 306 10.25 -2.03 -3.33
C SER A 306 10.44 -1.36 -4.69
N PRO A 307 11.47 -0.51 -4.87
CA PRO A 307 11.79 0.07 -6.18
C PRO A 307 12.28 -0.97 -7.18
N LEU A 308 12.73 -2.14 -6.73
CA LEU A 308 13.13 -3.24 -7.60
C LEU A 308 11.93 -3.99 -8.21
N ALA A 309 10.73 -3.82 -7.65
CA ALA A 309 9.50 -4.41 -8.18
C ALA A 309 8.70 -3.45 -9.05
N THR A 310 8.76 -2.15 -8.77
CA THR A 310 7.98 -1.13 -9.45
C THR A 310 8.57 -0.81 -10.83
N PRO A 311 7.79 -0.77 -11.92
CA PRO A 311 8.31 -0.40 -13.24
C PRO A 311 8.85 1.04 -13.27
N TRP A 312 10.01 1.27 -13.91
CA TRP A 312 10.65 2.60 -13.96
C TRP A 312 9.72 3.72 -14.46
N TRP A 313 8.89 3.44 -15.48
CA TRP A 313 8.00 4.46 -15.99
C TRP A 313 6.97 4.94 -14.94
N ALA A 314 6.52 4.05 -14.05
CA ALA A 314 5.66 4.41 -12.94
C ALA A 314 6.43 5.22 -11.88
N GLU A 315 7.65 4.79 -11.54
CA GLU A 315 8.51 5.53 -10.61
C GLU A 315 8.84 6.94 -11.10
N ALA A 316 9.10 7.09 -12.39
CA ALA A 316 9.35 8.40 -13.01
C ALA A 316 8.13 9.33 -12.89
N ASN A 317 6.90 8.82 -13.04
CA ASN A 317 5.69 9.61 -12.83
C ASN A 317 5.55 10.06 -11.37
N VAL A 318 5.82 9.17 -10.40
CA VAL A 318 5.84 9.52 -8.97
C VAL A 318 6.90 10.58 -8.69
N ALA A 319 8.11 10.41 -9.22
CA ALA A 319 9.22 11.37 -9.03
C ALA A 319 8.89 12.76 -9.61
N ILE A 320 8.25 12.82 -10.78
CA ILE A 320 7.78 14.09 -11.39
C ILE A 320 6.75 14.77 -10.46
N GLY A 321 5.77 14.00 -9.95
CA GLY A 321 4.78 14.51 -9.01
C GLY A 321 5.44 15.03 -7.73
N PHE A 322 6.35 14.24 -7.15
CA PHE A 322 7.10 14.65 -5.96
C PHE A 322 7.87 15.96 -6.19
N PHE A 323 8.70 16.02 -7.23
CA PHE A 323 9.52 17.18 -7.53
C PHE A 323 8.66 18.45 -7.68
N PHE A 324 7.63 18.39 -8.51
CA PHE A 324 6.81 19.58 -8.80
C PHE A 324 5.99 20.05 -7.59
N PHE A 325 5.27 19.14 -6.94
CA PHE A 325 4.34 19.53 -5.89
C PHE A 325 5.02 19.77 -4.54
N PHE A 326 6.06 18.99 -4.19
CA PHE A 326 6.67 19.09 -2.87
C PHE A 326 7.99 19.90 -2.86
N TRP A 327 8.77 19.91 -3.94
CA TRP A 327 10.00 20.69 -3.98
C TRP A 327 9.87 22.04 -4.68
N VAL A 328 8.82 22.26 -5.47
CA VAL A 328 8.58 23.56 -6.10
C VAL A 328 7.37 24.25 -5.47
N LEU A 329 6.18 23.64 -5.53
CA LEU A 329 4.95 24.33 -5.14
C LEU A 329 4.81 24.49 -3.62
N THR A 330 5.17 23.47 -2.84
CA THR A 330 5.08 23.55 -1.36
C THR A 330 5.97 24.65 -0.76
N PRO A 331 7.26 24.81 -1.12
CA PRO A 331 8.07 25.95 -0.68
C PRO A 331 7.48 27.31 -1.08
N ILE A 332 6.95 27.43 -2.30
CA ILE A 332 6.28 28.67 -2.73
C ILE A 332 5.13 29.01 -1.79
N LEU A 333 4.25 28.06 -1.52
CA LEU A 333 3.11 28.27 -0.60
C LEU A 333 3.58 28.63 0.82
N TYR A 334 4.64 27.99 1.30
CA TYR A 334 5.19 28.26 2.62
C TYR A 334 5.81 29.65 2.71
N TYR A 335 6.74 29.99 1.82
CA TYR A 335 7.47 31.25 1.89
C TYR A 335 6.64 32.47 1.42
N THR A 336 5.50 32.27 0.76
CA THR A 336 4.50 33.32 0.53
C THR A 336 3.53 33.49 1.70
N ASN A 337 3.66 32.67 2.75
CA ASN A 337 2.74 32.63 3.90
C ASN A 337 1.27 32.36 3.52
N THR A 338 1.06 31.58 2.47
CA THR A 338 -0.27 31.14 2.08
C THR A 338 -0.86 30.32 3.22
N TRP A 339 -2.10 30.59 3.62
CA TRP A 339 -2.79 29.94 4.75
C TRP A 339 -2.06 30.06 6.10
N TYR A 340 -1.29 31.13 6.30
CA TYR A 340 -0.50 31.37 7.52
C TYR A 340 0.53 30.30 7.85
N THR A 341 1.02 29.60 6.81
CA THR A 341 1.89 28.41 6.96
C THR A 341 3.25 28.71 7.58
N LYS A 342 3.75 29.95 7.55
CA LYS A 342 5.03 30.33 8.20
C LYS A 342 5.03 30.15 9.73
N TYR A 343 3.85 30.10 10.36
CA TYR A 343 3.69 29.86 11.79
C TYR A 343 3.60 28.36 12.13
N LEU A 344 3.73 27.49 11.15
CA LEU A 344 3.60 26.05 11.26
C LEU A 344 4.88 25.34 10.79
N PRO A 345 5.10 24.06 11.15
CA PRO A 345 6.13 23.25 10.50
C PRO A 345 5.93 23.15 8.98
N MET A 346 7.01 22.94 8.22
CA MET A 346 6.92 22.73 6.76
C MET A 346 6.11 21.47 6.43
N SER A 347 6.33 20.38 7.16
CA SER A 347 5.67 19.10 6.96
C SER A 347 5.19 18.50 8.28
N SER A 348 3.92 18.17 8.36
CA SER A 348 3.33 17.43 9.49
C SER A 348 1.95 16.88 9.11
N ASN A 349 1.59 15.74 9.66
CA ASN A 349 0.25 15.14 9.54
C ASN A 349 -0.72 15.58 10.66
N ARG A 350 -0.32 16.56 11.47
CA ARG A 350 -1.13 17.10 12.57
C ARG A 350 -1.83 18.39 12.13
N SER A 351 -2.92 18.71 12.81
CA SER A 351 -3.59 20.01 12.74
C SER A 351 -3.17 20.90 13.90
N PHE A 352 -3.23 22.19 13.69
CA PHE A 352 -2.77 23.22 14.61
C PHE A 352 -3.86 24.26 14.89
N ASP A 353 -3.80 24.88 16.04
CA ASP A 353 -4.61 26.04 16.39
C ASP A 353 -3.87 27.38 16.06
N ASN A 354 -4.52 28.49 16.30
CA ASN A 354 -3.98 29.82 16.05
C ASN A 354 -2.85 30.24 17.00
N THR A 355 -2.49 29.40 17.96
CA THR A 355 -1.31 29.57 18.82
C THR A 355 -0.12 28.75 18.33
N GLY A 356 -0.26 28.00 17.22
CA GLY A 356 0.75 27.06 16.72
C GLY A 356 0.85 25.75 17.52
N ALA A 357 0.00 25.56 18.51
CA ALA A 357 -0.08 24.31 19.27
C ALA A 357 -0.92 23.27 18.52
N LYS A 358 -0.77 21.99 18.92
CA LYS A 358 -1.62 20.92 18.40
C LYS A 358 -3.09 21.23 18.69
N TYR A 359 -3.94 21.16 17.65
CA TYR A 359 -5.37 21.45 17.79
C TYR A 359 -6.04 20.56 18.82
N ASN A 360 -6.66 21.19 19.84
CA ASN A 360 -7.37 20.46 20.90
C ASN A 360 -8.83 20.26 20.52
N VAL A 361 -9.10 19.08 20.02
CA VAL A 361 -10.40 18.69 19.49
C VAL A 361 -11.49 18.65 20.56
N THR A 362 -11.16 18.25 21.77
CA THR A 362 -12.15 18.10 22.84
C THR A 362 -12.82 19.41 23.22
N ARG A 363 -12.17 20.56 22.91
CA ARG A 363 -12.73 21.90 23.17
C ARG A 363 -13.94 22.25 22.30
N ILE A 364 -14.10 21.57 21.16
CA ILE A 364 -15.15 21.88 20.18
C ILE A 364 -16.25 20.82 20.09
N LEU A 365 -16.27 19.90 21.06
CA LEU A 365 -17.26 18.83 21.13
C LEU A 365 -18.26 19.07 22.25
N ASN A 366 -19.50 18.70 22.00
CA ASN A 366 -20.52 18.50 23.03
C ASN A 366 -20.28 17.19 23.79
N ALA A 367 -20.99 16.95 24.88
CA ALA A 367 -20.87 15.73 25.67
C ALA A 367 -21.26 14.46 24.92
N ASP A 368 -22.07 14.56 23.87
CA ASP A 368 -22.46 13.48 22.98
C ASP A 368 -21.50 13.29 21.77
N ALA A 369 -20.34 13.92 21.83
CA ALA A 369 -19.32 13.93 20.76
C ALA A 369 -19.79 14.57 19.43
N THR A 370 -20.82 15.39 19.44
CA THR A 370 -21.26 16.19 18.30
C THR A 370 -20.56 17.56 18.26
N PHE A 371 -20.60 18.21 17.11
CA PHE A 371 -19.94 19.50 16.90
C PHE A 371 -20.61 20.64 17.69
N ASN A 372 -19.78 21.35 18.45
CA ASN A 372 -20.20 22.59 19.14
C ASN A 372 -19.67 23.80 18.36
N LYS A 373 -20.58 24.46 17.62
CA LYS A 373 -20.20 25.59 16.76
C LYS A 373 -19.78 26.82 17.59
N GLU A 374 -20.41 27.08 18.74
CA GLU A 374 -20.07 28.22 19.59
C GLU A 374 -18.68 28.06 20.18
N ALA A 375 -18.36 26.86 20.68
CA ALA A 375 -17.05 26.54 21.22
C ALA A 375 -15.96 26.61 20.12
N TYR A 376 -16.27 26.20 18.89
CA TYR A 376 -15.35 26.31 17.73
C TYR A 376 -15.05 27.79 17.41
N LEU A 377 -16.07 28.64 17.36
CA LEU A 377 -15.90 30.07 17.12
C LEU A 377 -15.16 30.80 18.25
N ALA A 378 -15.29 30.31 19.49
CA ALA A 378 -14.59 30.86 20.65
C ALA A 378 -13.15 30.37 20.79
N TYR A 379 -12.78 29.21 20.10
CA TYR A 379 -11.48 28.62 20.27
C TYR A 379 -10.51 29.03 19.16
N SER A 380 -10.59 28.43 17.99
CA SER A 380 -9.63 28.65 16.89
C SER A 380 -10.12 28.06 15.58
N PRO A 381 -9.81 28.67 14.42
CA PRO A 381 -9.84 27.96 13.16
C PRO A 381 -8.80 26.84 13.17
N LEU A 382 -8.99 25.84 12.31
CA LEU A 382 -8.06 24.74 12.19
C LEU A 382 -7.05 25.00 11.08
N PHE A 383 -5.76 24.90 11.39
CA PHE A 383 -4.66 25.06 10.45
C PHE A 383 -3.98 23.73 10.15
N ILE A 384 -3.56 23.55 8.90
CA ILE A 384 -2.77 22.42 8.41
C ILE A 384 -1.50 22.89 7.73
N THR A 385 -0.47 22.03 7.76
CA THR A 385 0.81 22.34 7.10
C THR A 385 0.69 22.39 5.57
N PRO A 386 1.57 23.09 4.84
CA PRO A 386 1.46 23.18 3.40
C PRO A 386 1.62 21.83 2.69
N THR A 387 2.43 20.90 3.23
CA THR A 387 2.51 19.53 2.71
C THR A 387 1.20 18.78 2.86
N PHE A 388 0.50 18.96 3.99
CA PHE A 388 -0.78 18.30 4.25
C PHE A 388 -1.92 18.90 3.42
N ALA A 389 -1.90 20.23 3.21
CA ALA A 389 -2.82 20.89 2.28
C ALA A 389 -2.61 20.40 0.84
N MET A 390 -1.34 20.25 0.42
CA MET A 390 -0.99 19.71 -0.90
C MET A 390 -1.45 18.26 -1.04
N PHE A 391 -1.29 17.43 -0.02
CA PHE A 391 -1.82 16.06 0.00
C PHE A 391 -3.33 16.02 -0.27
N TYR A 392 -4.12 16.92 0.34
CA TYR A 392 -5.56 16.99 0.06
C TYR A 392 -5.85 17.43 -1.38
N GLY A 393 -5.18 18.47 -1.88
CA GLY A 393 -5.33 18.91 -3.26
C GLY A 393 -5.01 17.79 -4.26
N LEU A 394 -3.87 17.10 -4.09
CA LEU A 394 -3.47 15.99 -4.95
C LEU A 394 -4.43 14.80 -4.84
N SER A 395 -5.00 14.55 -3.67
CA SER A 395 -6.05 13.53 -3.50
C SER A 395 -7.29 13.87 -4.31
N PHE A 396 -7.73 15.13 -4.34
CA PHE A 396 -8.84 15.57 -5.20
C PHE A 396 -8.51 15.40 -6.68
N ALA A 397 -7.30 15.81 -7.11
CA ALA A 397 -6.87 15.65 -8.50
C ALA A 397 -6.78 14.17 -8.91
N SER A 398 -6.25 13.30 -8.05
CA SER A 398 -6.06 11.88 -8.37
C SER A 398 -7.38 11.15 -8.64
N ILE A 399 -8.44 11.50 -7.93
CA ILE A 399 -9.77 10.91 -8.06
C ILE A 399 -10.37 11.19 -9.44
N THR A 400 -10.41 12.46 -9.83
CA THR A 400 -10.93 12.86 -11.17
C THR A 400 -10.02 12.39 -12.28
N ALA A 401 -8.70 12.43 -12.08
CA ALA A 401 -7.73 11.91 -13.03
C ALA A 401 -7.92 10.40 -13.26
N THR A 402 -8.21 9.62 -12.22
CA THR A 402 -8.45 8.18 -12.32
C THR A 402 -9.67 7.87 -13.18
N ILE A 403 -10.77 8.59 -13.00
CA ILE A 403 -11.98 8.40 -13.82
C ILE A 403 -11.67 8.74 -15.28
N VAL A 404 -11.13 9.94 -15.53
CA VAL A 404 -10.87 10.42 -16.88
C VAL A 404 -9.84 9.52 -17.58
N HIS A 405 -8.77 9.13 -16.90
CA HIS A 405 -7.78 8.20 -17.43
C HIS A 405 -8.40 6.83 -17.72
N GLY A 406 -9.20 6.29 -16.81
CA GLY A 406 -9.92 5.03 -17.00
C GLY A 406 -10.83 5.04 -18.24
N VAL A 407 -11.60 6.11 -18.45
CA VAL A 407 -12.46 6.27 -19.61
C VAL A 407 -11.66 6.42 -20.91
N LEU A 408 -10.56 7.17 -20.90
CA LEU A 408 -9.78 7.42 -22.11
C LEU A 408 -8.92 6.22 -22.52
N TYR A 409 -8.22 5.59 -21.56
CA TYR A 409 -7.22 4.56 -21.83
C TYR A 409 -7.75 3.13 -21.65
N PHE A 410 -8.61 2.88 -20.65
CA PHE A 410 -9.06 1.53 -20.30
C PHE A 410 -10.44 1.15 -20.86
N ARG A 411 -11.20 2.09 -21.46
CA ARG A 411 -12.59 1.84 -21.90
C ARG A 411 -12.74 0.64 -22.83
N LYS A 412 -11.84 0.48 -23.81
CA LYS A 412 -11.86 -0.64 -24.74
C LYS A 412 -11.62 -1.96 -24.02
N GLN A 413 -10.65 -1.99 -23.15
CA GLN A 413 -10.27 -3.16 -22.34
C GLN A 413 -11.43 -3.58 -21.42
N VAL A 414 -11.97 -2.63 -20.65
CA VAL A 414 -13.11 -2.88 -19.76
C VAL A 414 -14.32 -3.39 -20.57
N TRP A 415 -14.59 -2.78 -21.71
CA TRP A 415 -15.70 -3.19 -22.58
C TRP A 415 -15.51 -4.59 -23.18
N ILE A 416 -14.31 -4.91 -23.65
CA ILE A 416 -13.95 -6.23 -24.17
C ILE A 416 -14.10 -7.27 -23.06
N GLN A 417 -13.52 -7.05 -21.89
CA GLN A 417 -13.59 -7.96 -20.75
C GLN A 417 -15.02 -8.12 -20.21
N ALA A 418 -15.84 -7.08 -20.26
CA ALA A 418 -17.24 -7.14 -19.87
C ALA A 418 -18.08 -8.00 -20.84
N ARG A 419 -17.78 -7.95 -22.14
CA ARG A 419 -18.50 -8.70 -23.18
C ARG A 419 -17.93 -10.07 -23.48
N ARG A 420 -16.59 -10.23 -23.40
CA ARG A 420 -15.86 -11.46 -23.73
C ARG A 420 -15.50 -12.24 -22.46
N SER A 421 -16.45 -12.78 -21.77
CA SER A 421 -16.12 -13.68 -20.66
C SER A 421 -15.48 -15.02 -21.13
N LEU A 422 -15.29 -15.26 -22.43
CA LEU A 422 -14.98 -16.62 -22.92
C LEU A 422 -14.11 -16.74 -24.19
N SER A 423 -13.57 -15.66 -24.79
CA SER A 423 -12.94 -15.80 -26.12
C SER A 423 -11.60 -15.10 -26.34
N GLU A 424 -10.91 -14.60 -25.31
CA GLU A 424 -9.50 -14.26 -25.44
C GLU A 424 -8.66 -15.53 -25.41
N GLN A 425 -7.65 -15.63 -26.28
CA GLN A 425 -6.64 -16.68 -26.11
C GLN A 425 -5.97 -16.48 -24.77
N PRO A 426 -6.12 -17.45 -23.85
CA PRO A 426 -5.48 -17.39 -22.57
C PRO A 426 -3.97 -17.49 -22.77
N ASP A 427 -3.19 -16.67 -22.06
CA ASP A 427 -1.75 -16.89 -21.95
C ASP A 427 -1.47 -18.28 -21.35
N ILE A 428 -0.20 -18.67 -21.34
CA ILE A 428 0.21 -19.98 -20.79
C ILE A 428 -0.30 -20.18 -19.36
N HIS A 429 -0.27 -19.14 -18.51
CA HIS A 429 -0.72 -19.24 -17.12
C HIS A 429 -2.23 -19.43 -17.01
N ALA A 430 -3.02 -18.74 -17.82
CA ALA A 430 -4.47 -18.92 -17.86
C ALA A 430 -4.85 -20.30 -18.43
N ARG A 431 -4.11 -20.83 -19.44
CA ARG A 431 -4.28 -22.20 -19.96
C ARG A 431 -4.00 -23.26 -18.89
N LEU A 432 -2.94 -23.09 -18.10
CA LEU A 432 -2.63 -24.00 -16.99
C LEU A 432 -3.71 -23.92 -15.89
N MET A 433 -4.19 -22.73 -15.56
CA MET A 433 -5.22 -22.54 -14.57
C MET A 433 -6.61 -23.03 -14.99
N SER A 434 -6.90 -23.12 -16.29
CA SER A 434 -8.18 -23.67 -16.80
C SER A 434 -8.38 -25.13 -16.47
N LYS A 435 -7.31 -25.87 -16.19
CA LYS A 435 -7.35 -27.29 -15.78
C LYS A 435 -7.96 -27.48 -14.37
N TYR A 436 -8.01 -26.43 -13.56
CA TYR A 436 -8.58 -26.49 -12.20
C TYR A 436 -10.06 -26.10 -12.17
N LYS A 437 -10.80 -26.68 -11.22
CA LYS A 437 -12.19 -26.31 -10.95
C LYS A 437 -12.24 -24.87 -10.44
N GLN A 438 -12.85 -23.99 -11.24
CA GLN A 438 -13.01 -22.58 -10.90
C GLN A 438 -14.00 -22.37 -9.76
N VAL A 439 -13.89 -21.25 -9.06
CA VAL A 439 -14.86 -20.80 -8.06
C VAL A 439 -16.05 -20.17 -8.80
N PRO A 440 -17.29 -20.64 -8.58
CA PRO A 440 -18.47 -20.02 -9.18
C PRO A 440 -18.69 -18.62 -8.60
N ASP A 441 -19.20 -17.68 -9.41
CA ASP A 441 -19.45 -16.30 -8.98
C ASP A 441 -20.46 -16.20 -7.83
N TRP A 442 -21.41 -17.15 -7.75
CA TRP A 442 -22.40 -17.15 -6.68
C TRP A 442 -21.82 -17.41 -5.28
N TRP A 443 -20.62 -18.03 -5.15
CA TRP A 443 -19.95 -18.14 -3.86
C TRP A 443 -19.58 -16.75 -3.30
N PHE A 444 -19.06 -15.89 -4.16
CA PHE A 444 -18.74 -14.49 -3.78
C PHE A 444 -20.01 -13.69 -3.51
N ALA A 445 -21.09 -13.93 -4.28
CA ALA A 445 -22.38 -13.28 -4.07
C ALA A 445 -23.02 -13.67 -2.72
N ILE A 446 -22.90 -14.91 -2.27
CA ILE A 446 -23.39 -15.32 -0.94
C ILE A 446 -22.60 -14.59 0.16
N ILE A 447 -21.27 -14.56 0.08
CA ILE A 447 -20.46 -13.82 1.07
C ILE A 447 -20.88 -12.35 1.09
N PHE A 448 -21.06 -11.75 -0.08
CA PHE A 448 -21.56 -10.38 -0.19
C PHE A 448 -22.88 -10.18 0.56
N LEU A 449 -23.88 -11.00 0.30
CA LEU A 449 -25.21 -10.89 0.91
C LEU A 449 -25.15 -11.08 2.44
N VAL A 450 -24.39 -12.05 2.92
CA VAL A 450 -24.22 -12.31 4.38
C VAL A 450 -23.51 -11.11 5.04
N MET A 451 -22.44 -10.60 4.43
CA MET A 451 -21.68 -9.48 4.99
C MET A 451 -22.45 -8.15 4.87
N PHE A 452 -23.25 -8.00 3.83
CA PHE A 452 -24.18 -6.88 3.71
C PHE A 452 -25.20 -6.89 4.86
N ALA A 453 -25.79 -8.06 5.17
CA ALA A 453 -26.68 -8.21 6.29
C ALA A 453 -25.97 -7.89 7.65
N PHE A 454 -24.73 -8.37 7.82
CA PHE A 454 -23.94 -8.05 9.02
C PHE A 454 -23.69 -6.54 9.15
N SER A 455 -23.42 -5.85 8.04
CA SER A 455 -23.27 -4.39 8.03
C SER A 455 -24.55 -3.73 8.47
N VAL A 456 -25.70 -4.09 7.89
CA VAL A 456 -27.00 -3.51 8.24
C VAL A 456 -27.33 -3.74 9.73
N ILE A 457 -27.12 -4.97 10.23
CA ILE A 457 -27.32 -5.28 11.64
C ILE A 457 -26.43 -4.38 12.53
N ALA A 458 -25.13 -4.25 12.19
CA ALA A 458 -24.21 -3.44 12.96
C ALA A 458 -24.58 -1.95 12.96
N LEU A 459 -25.13 -1.46 11.87
CA LEU A 459 -25.51 -0.04 11.74
C LEU A 459 -26.81 0.31 12.47
N GLU A 460 -27.79 -0.61 12.51
CA GLU A 460 -29.11 -0.38 13.08
C GLU A 460 -29.19 -0.74 14.58
N VAL A 461 -28.58 -1.85 14.99
CA VAL A 461 -28.65 -2.31 16.39
C VAL A 461 -27.84 -1.40 17.32
N TRP A 462 -26.69 -0.93 16.87
CA TRP A 462 -25.87 0.01 17.62
C TRP A 462 -26.02 1.41 17.01
N HIS A 463 -26.59 2.34 17.70
CA HIS A 463 -26.91 3.70 17.24
C HIS A 463 -25.72 4.45 16.61
N THR A 464 -25.25 3.97 15.45
CA THR A 464 -24.10 4.53 14.75
C THR A 464 -24.38 5.86 14.09
N GLN A 465 -25.64 6.28 13.98
CA GLN A 465 -26.12 7.44 13.23
C GLN A 465 -25.74 7.38 11.74
N PHE A 466 -25.35 6.22 11.23
CA PHE A 466 -24.96 5.99 9.84
C PHE A 466 -26.11 5.33 9.08
N PRO A 467 -26.87 6.07 8.26
CA PRO A 467 -28.06 5.53 7.60
C PRO A 467 -27.73 4.53 6.51
N ILE A 468 -28.58 3.51 6.32
CA ILE A 468 -28.37 2.43 5.35
C ILE A 468 -28.21 2.97 3.91
N TYR A 469 -28.95 4.01 3.50
CA TYR A 469 -28.80 4.58 2.17
C TYR A 469 -27.39 5.16 1.93
N ALA A 470 -26.77 5.74 2.95
CA ALA A 470 -25.41 6.25 2.86
C ALA A 470 -24.40 5.10 2.80
N PHE A 471 -24.64 3.98 3.52
CA PHE A 471 -23.85 2.76 3.39
C PHE A 471 -23.91 2.19 1.96
N ILE A 472 -25.09 2.11 1.34
CA ILE A 472 -25.25 1.65 -0.03
C ILE A 472 -24.45 2.54 -0.99
N ILE A 473 -24.55 3.86 -0.87
CA ILE A 473 -23.86 4.80 -1.73
C ILE A 473 -22.33 4.69 -1.57
N CYS A 474 -21.82 4.61 -0.34
CA CYS A 474 -20.38 4.47 -0.15
C CYS A 474 -19.85 3.14 -0.71
N PHE A 475 -20.61 2.05 -0.62
CA PHE A 475 -20.27 0.78 -1.25
C PHE A 475 -20.26 0.87 -2.79
N LEU A 476 -21.25 1.56 -3.38
CA LEU A 476 -21.27 1.78 -4.83
C LEU A 476 -20.09 2.64 -5.31
N ILE A 477 -19.67 3.64 -4.55
CA ILE A 477 -18.45 4.40 -4.81
C ILE A 477 -17.23 3.49 -4.80
N SER A 478 -17.10 2.65 -3.78
CA SER A 478 -16.01 1.66 -3.68
C SER A 478 -15.99 0.73 -4.89
N ALA A 479 -17.14 0.15 -5.25
CA ALA A 479 -17.26 -0.78 -6.38
C ALA A 479 -16.92 -0.12 -7.72
N PHE A 480 -17.39 1.11 -7.96
CA PHE A 480 -17.13 1.86 -9.18
C PHE A 480 -15.64 2.15 -9.38
N TYR A 481 -14.98 2.63 -8.33
CA TYR A 481 -13.56 2.96 -8.39
C TYR A 481 -12.63 1.74 -8.38
N SER A 482 -13.10 0.58 -7.92
CA SER A 482 -12.27 -0.63 -7.82
C SER A 482 -11.71 -1.10 -9.16
N ILE A 483 -12.42 -0.90 -10.28
CA ILE A 483 -11.91 -1.30 -11.60
C ILE A 483 -10.75 -0.40 -12.05
N PRO A 484 -10.92 0.93 -12.22
CA PRO A 484 -9.83 1.77 -12.71
C PRO A 484 -8.64 1.84 -11.75
N ILE A 485 -8.87 1.88 -10.43
CA ILE A 485 -7.80 1.87 -9.43
C ILE A 485 -7.06 0.53 -9.45
N GLY A 486 -7.78 -0.59 -9.51
CA GLY A 486 -7.20 -1.91 -9.57
C GLY A 486 -6.35 -2.14 -10.82
N MET A 487 -6.78 -1.64 -11.98
CA MET A 487 -5.99 -1.69 -13.20
C MET A 487 -4.71 -0.84 -13.09
N ILE A 488 -4.80 0.35 -12.52
CA ILE A 488 -3.61 1.19 -12.26
C ILE A 488 -2.65 0.46 -11.31
N GLN A 489 -3.14 -0.07 -10.20
CA GLN A 489 -2.30 -0.78 -9.22
C GLN A 489 -1.66 -2.04 -9.81
N ALA A 490 -2.42 -2.82 -10.57
CA ALA A 490 -1.92 -4.04 -11.21
C ALA A 490 -0.80 -3.78 -12.24
N LEU A 491 -0.81 -2.61 -12.89
CA LEU A 491 0.19 -2.21 -13.88
C LEU A 491 1.40 -1.50 -13.26
N THR A 492 1.18 -0.71 -12.20
CA THR A 492 2.15 0.30 -11.72
C THR A 492 2.69 0.02 -10.33
N ASN A 493 2.12 -0.94 -9.61
CA ASN A 493 2.39 -1.18 -8.19
C ASN A 493 2.06 0.04 -7.29
N GLN A 494 1.29 1.01 -7.78
CA GLN A 494 0.88 2.20 -7.04
C GLN A 494 -0.63 2.22 -6.88
N GLN A 495 -1.12 2.38 -5.66
CA GLN A 495 -2.54 2.44 -5.35
C GLN A 495 -3.03 3.89 -5.29
N VAL A 496 -4.16 4.18 -5.91
CA VAL A 496 -4.90 5.44 -5.73
C VAL A 496 -5.85 5.29 -4.55
N GLY A 497 -5.76 6.17 -3.55
CA GLY A 497 -6.61 6.11 -2.36
C GLY A 497 -7.94 6.85 -2.55
N LEU A 498 -9.04 6.27 -2.06
CA LEU A 498 -10.37 6.93 -1.96
C LEU A 498 -10.55 7.64 -0.61
N ASN A 499 -9.51 7.72 0.20
CA ASN A 499 -9.56 8.22 1.56
C ASN A 499 -10.28 9.58 1.66
N VAL A 500 -9.72 10.59 1.02
CA VAL A 500 -10.14 11.98 1.14
C VAL A 500 -11.50 12.23 0.46
N ILE A 501 -11.82 11.55 -0.64
CA ILE A 501 -13.12 11.75 -1.30
C ILE A 501 -14.27 11.18 -0.47
N THR A 502 -14.07 10.07 0.20
CA THR A 502 -15.11 9.52 1.09
C THR A 502 -15.34 10.42 2.29
N GLU A 503 -14.28 10.99 2.86
CA GLU A 503 -14.35 11.98 3.94
C GLU A 503 -15.05 13.26 3.49
N LEU A 504 -14.73 13.76 2.30
CA LEU A 504 -15.34 14.96 1.72
C LEU A 504 -16.85 14.78 1.50
N ILE A 505 -17.26 13.68 0.86
CA ILE A 505 -18.67 13.42 0.54
C ILE A 505 -19.50 13.37 1.81
N VAL A 506 -19.09 12.53 2.77
CA VAL A 506 -19.87 12.37 4.01
C VAL A 506 -19.85 13.63 4.88
N GLY A 507 -18.74 14.36 4.90
CA GLY A 507 -18.62 15.59 5.65
C GLY A 507 -19.54 16.71 5.17
N TYR A 508 -19.80 16.79 3.85
CA TYR A 508 -20.82 17.69 3.30
C TYR A 508 -22.24 17.18 3.51
N TRP A 509 -22.42 15.87 3.41
CA TRP A 509 -23.77 15.27 3.38
C TRP A 509 -24.34 15.01 4.76
N LEU A 510 -23.52 14.57 5.71
CA LEU A 510 -23.90 14.23 7.08
C LEU A 510 -22.98 14.93 8.09
N PRO A 511 -22.97 16.28 8.14
CA PRO A 511 -22.04 17.03 8.98
C PRO A 511 -22.29 16.80 10.46
N GLY A 512 -21.28 16.98 11.28
CA GLY A 512 -21.37 16.91 12.74
C GLY A 512 -21.41 15.50 13.32
N LYS A 513 -21.16 14.45 12.52
CA LYS A 513 -21.26 13.05 12.92
C LYS A 513 -19.92 12.31 12.70
N PRO A 514 -18.98 12.36 13.64
CA PRO A 514 -17.66 11.78 13.46
C PRO A 514 -17.65 10.25 13.26
N LEU A 515 -18.50 9.53 13.99
CA LEU A 515 -18.61 8.07 13.82
C LEU A 515 -19.14 7.70 12.44
N THR A 516 -20.17 8.41 11.96
CA THR A 516 -20.69 8.23 10.59
C THR A 516 -19.61 8.46 9.55
N MET A 517 -18.76 9.49 9.73
CA MET A 517 -17.63 9.76 8.83
C MET A 517 -16.62 8.60 8.84
N MET A 518 -16.24 8.11 10.02
CA MET A 518 -15.30 7.01 10.14
C MET A 518 -15.82 5.72 9.48
N LEU A 519 -17.10 5.40 9.68
CA LEU A 519 -17.74 4.23 9.05
C LEU A 519 -17.87 4.40 7.54
N PHE A 520 -18.29 5.59 7.06
CA PHE A 520 -18.40 5.87 5.62
C PHE A 520 -17.05 5.73 4.91
N LYS A 521 -15.98 6.27 5.50
CA LYS A 521 -14.63 6.10 5.01
C LYS A 521 -14.22 4.61 4.97
N THR A 522 -14.51 3.88 6.03
CA THR A 522 -14.11 2.47 6.13
C THR A 522 -14.85 1.62 5.11
N TYR A 523 -16.16 1.76 4.98
CA TYR A 523 -16.90 1.02 3.95
C TYR A 523 -16.63 1.52 2.51
N GLY A 524 -16.35 2.79 2.32
CA GLY A 524 -16.10 3.37 1.00
C GLY A 524 -14.67 3.16 0.49
N TYR A 525 -13.66 3.34 1.35
CA TYR A 525 -12.26 3.24 0.96
C TYR A 525 -11.66 1.86 1.24
N ILE A 526 -11.85 1.35 2.46
CA ILE A 526 -11.15 0.11 2.86
C ILE A 526 -11.75 -1.11 2.17
N THR A 527 -13.04 -1.14 1.86
CA THR A 527 -13.64 -2.21 1.05
C THR A 527 -12.95 -2.32 -0.32
N MET A 528 -12.65 -1.19 -0.98
CA MET A 528 -11.85 -1.18 -2.21
C MET A 528 -10.41 -1.64 -1.95
N GLY A 529 -9.75 -1.14 -0.90
CA GLY A 529 -8.39 -1.56 -0.54
C GLY A 529 -8.29 -3.06 -0.29
N GLN A 530 -9.25 -3.64 0.43
CA GLN A 530 -9.36 -5.08 0.65
C GLN A 530 -9.61 -5.84 -0.65
N ALA A 531 -10.50 -5.33 -1.53
CA ALA A 531 -10.71 -5.95 -2.84
C ALA A 531 -9.42 -6.04 -3.66
N MET A 532 -8.58 -4.99 -3.61
CA MET A 532 -7.27 -4.98 -4.29
C MET A 532 -6.29 -5.97 -3.67
N MET A 533 -6.23 -6.06 -2.35
CA MET A 533 -5.36 -7.01 -1.66
C MET A 533 -5.75 -8.46 -1.99
N PHE A 534 -7.04 -8.79 -1.93
CA PHE A 534 -7.52 -10.13 -2.30
C PHE A 534 -7.35 -10.44 -3.80
N ALA A 535 -7.52 -9.45 -4.68
CA ALA A 535 -7.22 -9.62 -6.12
C ALA A 535 -5.74 -9.88 -6.37
N SER A 536 -4.85 -9.20 -5.65
CA SER A 536 -3.41 -9.46 -5.67
C SER A 536 -3.08 -10.90 -5.25
N ASP A 537 -3.65 -11.36 -4.14
CA ASP A 537 -3.48 -12.75 -3.68
C ASP A 537 -4.02 -13.76 -4.70
N MET A 538 -5.19 -13.49 -5.30
CA MET A 538 -5.73 -14.34 -6.37
C MET A 538 -4.78 -14.39 -7.58
N LYS A 539 -4.11 -13.28 -7.91
CA LYS A 539 -3.09 -13.27 -8.96
C LYS A 539 -1.84 -14.04 -8.58
N LEU A 540 -1.41 -13.95 -7.32
CA LEU A 540 -0.32 -14.80 -6.80
C LEU A 540 -0.67 -16.30 -6.94
N GLY A 541 -1.88 -16.69 -6.54
CA GLY A 541 -2.39 -18.05 -6.72
C GLY A 541 -2.49 -18.47 -8.20
N HIS A 542 -2.86 -17.55 -9.09
CA HIS A 542 -2.87 -17.75 -10.54
C HIS A 542 -1.46 -18.00 -11.10
N TYR A 543 -0.47 -17.22 -10.70
CA TYR A 543 0.92 -17.41 -11.12
C TYR A 543 1.52 -18.70 -10.56
N MET A 544 1.21 -19.08 -9.34
CA MET A 544 1.72 -20.29 -8.68
C MET A 544 0.83 -21.52 -8.88
N LYS A 545 -0.22 -21.41 -9.72
CA LYS A 545 -1.15 -22.51 -10.11
C LYS A 545 -1.80 -23.17 -8.90
N ILE A 546 -2.30 -22.38 -7.97
CA ILE A 546 -3.02 -22.87 -6.80
C ILE A 546 -4.48 -23.20 -7.18
N PRO A 547 -5.03 -24.36 -6.76
CA PRO A 547 -6.43 -24.66 -7.00
C PRO A 547 -7.36 -23.57 -6.46
N PRO A 548 -8.19 -22.91 -7.31
CA PRO A 548 -8.95 -21.73 -6.90
C PRO A 548 -9.89 -21.95 -5.72
N ARG A 549 -10.49 -23.13 -5.62
CA ARG A 549 -11.41 -23.48 -4.52
C ARG A 549 -10.70 -23.62 -3.18
N ALA A 550 -9.49 -24.20 -3.16
CA ALA A 550 -8.68 -24.28 -1.94
C ALA A 550 -8.27 -22.90 -1.47
N MET A 551 -7.85 -22.07 -2.40
CA MET A 551 -7.49 -20.68 -2.13
C MET A 551 -8.66 -19.85 -1.60
N PHE A 552 -9.86 -19.99 -2.16
CA PHE A 552 -11.06 -19.30 -1.70
C PHE A 552 -11.34 -19.60 -0.22
N TRP A 553 -11.34 -20.88 0.18
CA TRP A 553 -11.57 -21.24 1.58
C TRP A 553 -10.43 -20.78 2.49
N ALA A 554 -9.19 -20.89 2.02
CA ALA A 554 -8.04 -20.40 2.78
C ALA A 554 -8.14 -18.91 3.08
N GLN A 555 -8.51 -18.08 2.10
CA GLN A 555 -8.69 -16.64 2.29
C GLN A 555 -9.87 -16.33 3.23
N VAL A 556 -11.02 -16.95 3.05
CA VAL A 556 -12.21 -16.72 3.90
C VAL A 556 -11.94 -17.08 5.36
N ILE A 557 -11.43 -18.28 5.59
CA ILE A 557 -11.19 -18.79 6.96
C ILE A 557 -10.07 -17.97 7.63
N ALA A 558 -8.99 -17.70 6.91
CA ALA A 558 -7.90 -16.88 7.43
C ALA A 558 -8.37 -15.44 7.78
N THR A 559 -9.25 -14.84 6.97
CA THR A 559 -9.82 -13.50 7.24
C THR A 559 -10.62 -13.49 8.55
N ILE A 560 -11.48 -14.49 8.75
CA ILE A 560 -12.30 -14.58 9.97
C ILE A 560 -11.41 -14.74 11.20
N ILE A 561 -10.42 -15.61 11.13
CA ILE A 561 -9.50 -15.87 12.25
C ILE A 561 -8.61 -14.63 12.51
N ALA A 562 -8.04 -14.04 11.47
CA ALA A 562 -7.18 -12.88 11.59
C ALA A 562 -7.91 -11.67 12.20
N GLY A 563 -9.10 -11.35 11.70
CA GLY A 563 -9.89 -10.24 12.25
C GLY A 563 -10.33 -10.47 13.70
N THR A 564 -10.65 -11.72 14.05
CA THR A 564 -10.97 -12.09 15.43
C THR A 564 -9.75 -11.98 16.35
N ALA A 565 -8.58 -12.42 15.88
CA ALA A 565 -7.32 -12.29 16.62
C ALA A 565 -6.94 -10.82 16.86
N GLN A 566 -7.07 -9.96 15.84
CA GLN A 566 -6.81 -8.52 15.97
C GLN A 566 -7.70 -7.87 17.03
N LEU A 567 -9.01 -8.15 17.00
CA LEU A 567 -9.96 -7.64 17.99
C LEU A 567 -9.65 -8.16 19.40
N GLY A 568 -9.30 -9.44 19.52
CA GLY A 568 -8.93 -10.03 20.80
C GLY A 568 -7.70 -9.34 21.41
N VAL A 569 -6.66 -9.13 20.60
CA VAL A 569 -5.44 -8.44 21.03
C VAL A 569 -5.74 -6.98 21.41
N GLN A 570 -6.50 -6.27 20.58
CA GLN A 570 -6.87 -4.88 20.87
C GLN A 570 -7.68 -4.77 22.15
N SER A 571 -8.66 -5.62 22.35
CA SER A 571 -9.47 -5.65 23.57
C SER A 571 -8.61 -5.93 24.81
N TRP A 572 -7.70 -6.89 24.70
CA TRP A 572 -6.74 -7.21 25.77
C TRP A 572 -5.83 -6.00 26.09
N MET A 573 -5.32 -5.30 25.09
CA MET A 573 -4.46 -4.13 25.28
C MET A 573 -5.19 -3.01 26.02
N PHE A 574 -6.42 -2.70 25.63
CA PHE A 574 -7.22 -1.67 26.30
C PHE A 574 -7.61 -2.02 27.74
N THR A 575 -7.58 -3.31 28.09
CA THR A 575 -7.88 -3.77 29.45
C THR A 575 -6.64 -3.83 30.35
N ASN A 576 -5.49 -4.19 29.79
CA ASN A 576 -4.29 -4.56 30.57
C ASN A 576 -3.15 -3.54 30.49
N ILE A 577 -3.15 -2.63 29.51
CA ILE A 577 -2.09 -1.62 29.39
C ILE A 577 -2.63 -0.31 29.97
N PRO A 578 -2.06 0.16 31.10
CA PRO A 578 -2.49 1.44 31.70
C PRO A 578 -2.11 2.60 30.78
N ASP A 579 -2.95 3.63 30.78
CA ASP A 579 -2.77 4.86 30.01
C ASP A 579 -2.49 4.63 28.50
N LEU A 580 -3.07 3.57 27.94
CA LEU A 580 -2.95 3.25 26.50
C LEU A 580 -3.40 4.47 25.67
N CYS A 581 -2.63 4.83 24.66
CA CYS A 581 -2.79 6.01 23.80
C CYS A 581 -2.48 7.37 24.47
N SER A 582 -2.00 7.39 25.70
CA SER A 582 -1.49 8.63 26.30
C SER A 582 -0.18 9.06 25.63
N PRO A 583 0.05 10.36 25.37
CA PRO A 583 1.33 10.87 24.83
C PRO A 583 2.55 10.55 25.72
N THR A 584 2.33 10.34 27.01
CA THR A 584 3.36 10.09 28.03
C THR A 584 3.47 8.63 28.44
N GLN A 585 2.83 7.72 27.72
CA GLN A 585 2.83 6.29 28.05
C GLN A 585 4.26 5.71 28.00
N PRO A 586 4.78 5.13 29.11
CA PRO A 586 6.21 4.83 29.26
C PRO A 586 6.75 3.79 28.29
N SER A 587 5.91 2.83 27.85
CA SER A 587 6.30 1.76 26.92
C SER A 587 6.10 2.13 25.45
N GLY A 588 5.73 3.39 25.15
CA GLY A 588 5.57 3.90 23.80
C GLY A 588 4.23 3.55 23.13
N PHE A 589 3.23 3.06 23.86
CA PHE A 589 1.88 2.80 23.32
C PHE A 589 1.06 4.10 23.20
N THR A 590 1.49 4.98 22.29
CA THR A 590 0.95 6.32 22.08
C THR A 590 -0.09 6.40 20.97
N CYS A 591 -0.43 5.28 20.33
CA CYS A 591 -1.46 5.14 19.29
C CYS A 591 -1.36 6.19 18.16
N PRO A 592 -0.23 6.31 17.46
CA PRO A 592 -0.01 7.40 16.51
C PRO A 592 -1.01 7.41 15.35
N TYR A 593 -1.37 6.24 14.83
CA TYR A 593 -2.33 6.11 13.72
C TYR A 593 -3.76 6.43 14.18
N SER A 594 -4.18 5.92 15.32
CA SER A 594 -5.51 6.22 15.89
C SER A 594 -5.64 7.71 16.23
N THR A 595 -4.56 8.36 16.67
CA THR A 595 -4.53 9.81 16.87
C THR A 595 -4.71 10.57 15.56
N THR A 596 -4.06 10.14 14.48
CA THR A 596 -4.20 10.73 13.14
C THR A 596 -5.63 10.55 12.62
N PHE A 597 -6.19 9.35 12.75
CA PHE A 597 -7.54 9.06 12.31
C PHE A 597 -8.60 9.81 13.14
N GLY A 598 -8.40 9.89 14.46
CA GLY A 598 -9.22 10.71 15.33
C GLY A 598 -9.20 12.19 14.93
N THR A 599 -8.03 12.75 14.65
CA THR A 599 -7.91 14.13 14.14
C THR A 599 -8.65 14.30 12.81
N ALA A 600 -8.50 13.36 11.87
CA ALA A 600 -9.24 13.39 10.61
C ALA A 600 -10.76 13.31 10.83
N SER A 601 -11.22 12.51 11.82
CA SER A 601 -12.65 12.41 12.14
C SER A 601 -13.24 13.74 12.60
N VAL A 602 -12.43 14.56 13.22
CA VAL A 602 -12.86 15.91 13.64
C VAL A 602 -12.84 16.89 12.48
N ILE A 603 -11.79 16.92 11.69
CA ILE A 603 -11.69 17.81 10.52
C ILE A 603 -12.87 17.58 9.57
N TRP A 604 -13.11 16.33 9.22
CA TRP A 604 -14.08 15.96 8.19
C TRP A 604 -15.48 15.66 8.75
N GLY A 605 -15.55 15.02 9.92
CA GLY A 605 -16.79 14.57 10.52
C GLY A 605 -17.43 15.59 11.46
N VAL A 606 -16.64 16.30 12.28
CA VAL A 606 -17.14 17.26 13.25
C VAL A 606 -17.20 18.66 12.64
N ILE A 607 -16.05 19.30 12.36
CA ILE A 607 -15.99 20.66 11.78
C ILE A 607 -16.62 20.66 10.37
N GLY A 608 -16.31 19.65 9.60
CA GLY A 608 -16.81 19.40 8.26
C GLY A 608 -16.13 20.24 7.17
N PRO A 609 -16.14 19.73 5.92
CA PRO A 609 -15.49 20.39 4.80
C PRO A 609 -16.15 21.72 4.41
N ALA A 610 -17.40 21.94 4.78
CA ALA A 610 -18.09 23.21 4.56
C ALA A 610 -17.38 24.38 5.25
N ASN A 611 -16.80 24.17 6.43
CA ASN A 611 -16.06 25.20 7.18
C ASN A 611 -14.59 25.33 6.75
N GLN A 612 -14.06 24.42 5.92
CA GLN A 612 -12.66 24.39 5.51
C GLN A 612 -12.46 24.74 4.02
N PHE A 613 -13.28 24.18 3.13
CA PHE A 613 -13.05 24.17 1.68
C PHE A 613 -14.12 24.92 0.87
N SER A 614 -15.25 25.29 1.45
CA SER A 614 -16.31 26.03 0.73
C SER A 614 -15.87 27.42 0.30
N SER A 615 -16.62 28.04 -0.59
CA SER A 615 -16.35 29.41 -1.08
C SER A 615 -16.19 30.39 0.09
N GLY A 616 -15.15 31.20 0.06
CA GLY A 616 -14.81 32.13 1.12
C GLY A 616 -14.06 31.53 2.31
N ARG A 617 -13.80 30.23 2.33
CA ARG A 617 -13.00 29.57 3.38
C ARG A 617 -11.53 29.48 3.00
N MET A 618 -10.69 29.25 4.02
CA MET A 618 -9.22 29.31 3.91
C MET A 618 -8.66 28.39 2.82
N TYR A 619 -9.13 27.14 2.74
CA TYR A 619 -8.61 26.12 1.81
C TYR A 619 -9.46 25.94 0.55
N ASN A 620 -10.33 26.88 0.20
CA ASN A 620 -11.19 26.84 -0.98
C ASN A 620 -10.40 26.53 -2.28
N ALA A 621 -9.22 27.12 -2.44
CA ALA A 621 -8.38 26.93 -3.63
C ALA A 621 -8.05 25.44 -3.91
N LEU A 622 -8.06 24.57 -2.91
CA LEU A 622 -7.79 23.13 -3.11
C LEU A 622 -8.88 22.42 -3.91
N LEU A 623 -10.11 22.92 -3.96
CA LEU A 623 -11.18 22.34 -4.77
C LEU A 623 -10.93 22.44 -6.29
N TYR A 624 -10.11 23.43 -6.73
CA TYR A 624 -9.71 23.52 -8.15
C TYR A 624 -8.87 22.33 -8.62
N PHE A 625 -8.28 21.58 -7.70
CA PHE A 625 -7.54 20.37 -8.05
C PHE A 625 -8.44 19.28 -8.66
N PHE A 626 -9.74 19.26 -8.39
CA PHE A 626 -10.68 18.40 -9.13
C PHE A 626 -10.69 18.71 -10.63
N LEU A 627 -10.67 19.99 -11.00
CA LEU A 627 -10.61 20.42 -12.40
C LEU A 627 -9.24 20.10 -13.02
N ILE A 628 -8.15 20.35 -12.30
CA ILE A 628 -6.80 20.02 -12.75
C ILE A 628 -6.71 18.51 -13.03
N GLY A 629 -7.21 17.69 -12.10
CA GLY A 629 -7.25 16.23 -12.26
C GLY A 629 -8.08 15.75 -13.45
N ALA A 630 -9.17 16.43 -13.79
CA ALA A 630 -9.97 16.09 -14.95
C ALA A 630 -9.29 16.47 -16.27
N VAL A 631 -8.67 17.65 -16.34
CA VAL A 631 -8.11 18.20 -17.59
C VAL A 631 -6.74 17.58 -17.94
N ALA A 632 -5.90 17.32 -16.97
CA ALA A 632 -4.53 16.85 -17.19
C ALA A 632 -4.45 15.52 -17.99
N PRO A 633 -5.24 14.48 -17.67
CA PRO A 633 -5.26 13.25 -18.49
C PRO A 633 -5.77 13.44 -19.90
N ILE A 634 -6.69 14.40 -20.13
CA ILE A 634 -7.18 14.71 -21.46
C ILE A 634 -6.04 15.28 -22.32
N ILE A 635 -5.28 16.20 -21.77
CA ILE A 635 -4.12 16.81 -22.46
C ILE A 635 -3.10 15.72 -22.82
N SER A 636 -2.73 14.85 -21.87
CA SER A 636 -1.77 13.77 -22.14
C SER A 636 -2.29 12.78 -23.19
N TYR A 637 -3.57 12.45 -23.16
CA TYR A 637 -4.19 11.57 -24.15
C TYR A 637 -4.19 12.16 -25.55
N LEU A 638 -4.51 13.45 -25.69
CA LEU A 638 -4.46 14.16 -26.99
C LEU A 638 -3.02 14.24 -27.52
N LEU A 639 -2.04 14.51 -26.65
CA LEU A 639 -0.62 14.49 -27.03
C LEU A 639 -0.17 13.09 -27.47
N PHE A 640 -0.55 12.05 -26.73
CA PHE A 640 -0.25 10.66 -27.08
C PHE A 640 -0.88 10.30 -28.44
N LYS A 641 -2.16 10.66 -28.67
CA LYS A 641 -2.85 10.38 -29.93
C LYS A 641 -2.20 11.10 -31.13
N LYS A 642 -1.70 12.33 -30.91
CA LYS A 642 -1.01 13.11 -31.95
C LYS A 642 0.41 12.63 -32.19
N TYR A 643 1.11 12.22 -31.11
CA TYR A 643 2.53 11.81 -31.15
C TYR A 643 2.73 10.45 -30.46
N PRO A 644 2.35 9.32 -31.08
CA PRO A 644 2.36 7.99 -30.44
C PRO A 644 3.75 7.50 -30.03
N LYS A 645 4.81 7.92 -30.74
CA LYS A 645 6.22 7.57 -30.45
C LYS A 645 6.86 8.46 -29.37
N SER A 646 6.15 9.46 -28.84
CA SER A 646 6.67 10.39 -27.84
C SER A 646 6.62 9.81 -26.42
N ILE A 647 7.27 10.52 -25.48
CA ILE A 647 7.23 10.22 -24.05
C ILE A 647 5.80 10.30 -23.49
N ALA A 648 4.87 10.96 -24.19
CA ALA A 648 3.48 11.12 -23.74
C ALA A 648 2.77 9.78 -23.43
N LYS A 649 3.17 8.67 -24.05
CA LYS A 649 2.62 7.33 -23.76
C LYS A 649 2.92 6.84 -22.33
N TYR A 650 3.98 7.35 -21.69
CA TYR A 650 4.38 6.97 -20.34
C TYR A 650 3.85 7.90 -19.26
N ILE A 651 3.20 9.02 -19.63
CA ILE A 651 2.65 9.97 -18.68
C ILE A 651 1.34 9.41 -18.10
N ASN A 652 1.30 9.25 -16.78
CA ASN A 652 0.13 8.75 -16.08
C ASN A 652 -0.23 9.71 -14.94
N PHE A 653 -1.19 10.61 -15.19
CA PHE A 653 -1.59 11.61 -14.21
C PHE A 653 -2.20 11.05 -12.93
N PRO A 654 -3.00 9.97 -12.93
CA PRO A 654 -3.37 9.30 -11.69
C PRO A 654 -2.18 9.01 -10.78
N ILE A 655 -1.07 8.50 -11.32
CA ILE A 655 0.14 8.20 -10.55
C ILE A 655 0.90 9.48 -10.16
N ILE A 656 1.00 10.46 -11.04
CA ILE A 656 1.64 11.75 -10.73
C ILE A 656 0.98 12.39 -9.51
N PHE A 657 -0.34 12.33 -9.41
CA PHE A 657 -1.08 12.91 -8.29
C PHE A 657 -1.13 12.01 -7.05
N SER A 658 -1.29 10.70 -7.23
CA SER A 658 -1.45 9.75 -6.09
C SER A 658 -0.12 9.20 -5.56
N GLY A 659 0.94 9.18 -6.36
CA GLY A 659 2.21 8.56 -5.97
C GLY A 659 2.85 9.18 -4.72
N THR A 660 2.51 10.42 -4.41
CA THR A 660 3.01 11.17 -3.26
C THR A 660 2.08 11.14 -2.04
N MET A 661 1.10 10.24 -2.02
CA MET A 661 0.08 10.14 -0.95
C MET A 661 0.65 9.81 0.44
N TRP A 662 1.90 9.43 0.55
CA TRP A 662 2.59 9.15 1.80
C TRP A 662 3.21 10.40 2.45
N ILE A 663 3.12 11.56 1.82
CA ILE A 663 3.60 12.84 2.37
C ILE A 663 2.43 13.64 2.97
N PRO A 664 2.48 13.98 4.25
CA PRO A 664 3.39 13.49 5.28
C PRO A 664 2.98 12.09 5.79
N PRO A 665 3.83 11.27 6.43
CA PRO A 665 5.13 11.61 7.02
C PRO A 665 6.35 11.42 6.11
N ALA A 666 6.23 10.73 4.96
CA ALA A 666 7.35 10.57 4.03
C ALA A 666 7.86 11.93 3.52
N THR A 667 9.12 11.97 3.14
CA THR A 667 9.79 13.17 2.63
C THR A 667 10.67 12.84 1.43
N GLY A 668 11.44 13.78 0.94
CA GLY A 668 12.47 13.54 -0.09
C GLY A 668 13.51 12.50 0.32
N LEU A 669 13.70 12.29 1.62
CA LEU A 669 14.56 11.21 2.14
C LEU A 669 14.10 9.82 1.72
N ASN A 670 12.80 9.63 1.49
CA ASN A 670 12.23 8.37 1.01
C ASN A 670 12.14 8.34 -0.52
N TYR A 671 11.54 9.39 -1.12
CA TYR A 671 11.22 9.42 -2.55
C TYR A 671 12.45 9.47 -3.46
N VAL A 672 13.48 10.22 -3.08
CA VAL A 672 14.66 10.39 -3.93
C VAL A 672 15.52 9.13 -4.00
N PRO A 673 15.92 8.48 -2.88
CA PRO A 673 16.64 7.22 -2.93
C PRO A 673 15.83 6.10 -3.60
N TRP A 674 14.51 6.06 -3.39
CA TRP A 674 13.62 5.13 -4.07
C TRP A 674 13.67 5.29 -5.59
N ALA A 675 13.54 6.52 -6.09
CA ALA A 675 13.62 6.81 -7.52
C ALA A 675 15.03 6.55 -8.10
N ILE A 676 16.10 6.83 -7.34
CA ILE A 676 17.48 6.55 -7.77
C ILE A 676 17.70 5.04 -7.92
N VAL A 677 17.29 4.24 -6.92
CA VAL A 677 17.44 2.78 -6.97
C VAL A 677 16.59 2.20 -8.11
N GLY A 678 15.37 2.65 -8.28
CA GLY A 678 14.51 2.26 -9.40
C GLY A 678 15.12 2.62 -10.75
N PHE A 679 15.65 3.83 -10.92
CA PHE A 679 16.37 4.20 -12.13
C PHE A 679 17.55 3.27 -12.41
N ILE A 680 18.36 2.97 -11.39
CA ILE A 680 19.53 2.09 -11.57
C ILE A 680 19.09 0.69 -12.01
N PHE A 681 18.15 0.05 -11.29
CA PHE A 681 17.82 -1.35 -11.52
C PHE A 681 16.76 -1.56 -12.62
N GLN A 682 15.67 -0.76 -12.63
CA GLN A 682 14.56 -0.95 -13.57
C GLN A 682 14.76 -0.26 -14.91
N PHE A 683 15.69 0.70 -15.01
CA PHE A 683 16.03 1.34 -16.27
C PHE A 683 17.42 0.96 -16.76
N PHE A 684 18.48 1.30 -15.99
CA PHE A 684 19.87 1.12 -16.46
C PHE A 684 20.29 -0.35 -16.50
N VAL A 685 20.18 -1.09 -15.39
CA VAL A 685 20.57 -2.50 -15.31
C VAL A 685 19.70 -3.35 -16.21
N ARG A 686 18.38 -3.11 -16.23
CA ARG A 686 17.45 -3.82 -17.12
C ARG A 686 17.83 -3.69 -18.60
N ARG A 687 18.25 -2.50 -19.05
CA ARG A 687 18.63 -2.26 -20.45
C ARG A 687 20.03 -2.75 -20.79
N ARG A 688 20.97 -2.57 -19.88
CA ARG A 688 22.40 -2.85 -20.15
C ARG A 688 22.80 -4.29 -19.80
N TYR A 689 22.19 -4.84 -18.75
CA TYR A 689 22.53 -6.15 -18.19
C TYR A 689 21.29 -7.01 -18.00
N PHE A 690 20.52 -7.19 -19.06
CA PHE A 690 19.21 -7.85 -19.03
C PHE A 690 19.27 -9.26 -18.44
N SER A 691 20.30 -10.07 -18.79
CA SER A 691 20.51 -11.41 -18.24
C SER A 691 20.73 -11.43 -16.73
N TRP A 692 21.41 -10.42 -16.18
CA TRP A 692 21.56 -10.25 -14.72
C TRP A 692 20.23 -9.85 -14.10
N TRP A 693 19.53 -8.89 -14.72
CA TRP A 693 18.27 -8.37 -14.23
C TRP A 693 17.21 -9.48 -14.15
N THR A 694 17.02 -10.28 -15.18
CA THR A 694 16.07 -11.41 -15.20
C THR A 694 16.39 -12.47 -14.15
N LYS A 695 17.67 -12.68 -13.86
CA LYS A 695 18.11 -13.71 -12.92
C LYS A 695 18.03 -13.26 -11.46
N TYR A 696 18.42 -12.02 -11.16
CA TYR A 696 18.70 -11.61 -9.78
C TYR A 696 17.86 -10.44 -9.26
N ASN A 697 17.24 -9.62 -10.09
CA ASN A 697 16.57 -8.40 -9.65
C ASN A 697 15.50 -8.65 -8.59
N TYR A 698 14.56 -9.55 -8.84
CA TYR A 698 13.50 -9.87 -7.88
C TYR A 698 14.01 -10.69 -6.68
N VAL A 699 15.06 -11.50 -6.90
CA VAL A 699 15.73 -12.22 -5.80
C VAL A 699 16.38 -11.24 -4.84
N LEU A 700 17.00 -10.17 -5.35
CA LEU A 700 17.60 -9.11 -4.55
C LEU A 700 16.52 -8.35 -3.76
N SER A 701 15.41 -7.99 -4.39
CA SER A 701 14.28 -7.36 -3.71
C SER A 701 13.78 -8.22 -2.53
N ALA A 702 13.51 -9.51 -2.80
CA ALA A 702 13.06 -10.44 -1.76
C ALA A 702 14.07 -10.57 -0.60
N ALA A 703 15.37 -10.61 -0.91
CA ALA A 703 16.42 -10.75 0.07
C ALA A 703 16.57 -9.49 0.95
N LEU A 704 16.51 -8.30 0.35
CA LEU A 704 16.60 -7.04 1.06
C LEU A 704 15.39 -6.83 1.99
N ASP A 705 14.18 -7.00 1.46
CA ASP A 705 12.94 -6.83 2.20
C ASP A 705 12.85 -7.84 3.37
N SER A 706 13.18 -9.10 3.11
CA SER A 706 13.16 -10.15 4.13
C SER A 706 14.24 -9.97 5.20
N GLY A 707 15.46 -9.60 4.79
CA GLY A 707 16.58 -9.39 5.69
C GLY A 707 16.29 -8.26 6.67
N VAL A 708 15.79 -7.14 6.18
CA VAL A 708 15.37 -6.01 7.01
C VAL A 708 14.21 -6.39 7.93
N ALA A 709 13.16 -7.03 7.40
CA ALA A 709 11.99 -7.39 8.20
C ALA A 709 12.34 -8.31 9.38
N ILE A 710 13.19 -9.33 9.15
CA ILE A 710 13.63 -10.22 10.23
C ILE A 710 14.58 -9.49 11.18
N SER A 711 15.46 -8.59 10.68
CA SER A 711 16.34 -7.80 11.51
C SER A 711 15.58 -6.84 12.43
N ILE A 712 14.50 -6.20 11.95
CA ILE A 712 13.60 -5.35 12.77
C ILE A 712 13.02 -6.16 13.94
N VAL A 713 12.50 -7.35 13.65
CA VAL A 713 11.94 -8.25 14.68
C VAL A 713 13.03 -8.66 15.67
N PHE A 714 14.22 -9.02 15.19
CA PHE A 714 15.36 -9.37 16.04
C PHE A 714 15.78 -8.19 16.94
N VAL A 715 15.98 -7.00 16.38
CA VAL A 715 16.35 -5.78 17.13
C VAL A 715 15.33 -5.51 18.23
N PHE A 716 14.04 -5.59 17.89
CA PHE A 716 13.00 -5.32 18.88
C PHE A 716 13.01 -6.34 20.02
N PHE A 717 12.90 -7.64 19.73
CA PHE A 717 12.75 -8.67 20.76
C PHE A 717 14.05 -8.97 21.52
N VAL A 718 15.22 -8.80 20.92
CA VAL A 718 16.51 -9.17 21.51
C VAL A 718 17.22 -7.96 22.13
N LEU A 719 17.10 -6.77 21.54
CA LEU A 719 17.87 -5.61 21.96
C LEU A 719 17.01 -4.51 22.63
N GLN A 720 15.79 -4.27 22.17
CA GLN A 720 14.98 -3.17 22.68
C GLN A 720 13.99 -3.59 23.77
N TYR A 721 13.29 -4.72 23.60
CA TYR A 721 12.25 -5.16 24.54
C TYR A 721 12.77 -5.74 25.87
N PRO A 722 13.86 -6.55 25.90
CA PRO A 722 14.33 -7.16 27.15
C PRO A 722 14.66 -6.13 28.23
N LYS A 723 14.50 -6.53 29.51
CA LYS A 723 14.70 -5.68 30.69
C LYS A 723 13.92 -4.35 30.60
N ASN A 724 12.68 -4.39 30.10
CA ASN A 724 11.80 -3.22 29.93
C ASN A 724 12.43 -2.11 29.08
N GLY A 725 13.18 -2.46 28.04
CA GLY A 725 13.79 -1.50 27.11
C GLY A 725 15.05 -0.79 27.64
N THR A 726 15.66 -1.26 28.74
CA THR A 726 16.83 -0.59 29.34
C THR A 726 18.16 -0.98 28.70
N ILE A 727 18.19 -2.02 27.83
CA ILE A 727 19.41 -2.40 27.12
C ILE A 727 19.82 -1.28 26.17
N GLY A 728 21.04 -0.78 26.34
CA GLY A 728 21.56 0.29 25.46
C GLY A 728 21.04 1.69 25.76
N LEU A 729 20.08 1.88 26.68
CA LEU A 729 19.46 3.17 26.96
C LEU A 729 20.49 4.27 27.30
N ASN A 730 21.47 3.95 28.10
CA ASN A 730 22.53 4.89 28.55
C ASN A 730 23.84 4.77 27.75
N THR A 731 23.90 3.93 26.72
CA THR A 731 25.09 3.68 25.91
C THR A 731 24.81 3.88 24.42
N ILE A 732 24.33 2.83 23.75
CA ILE A 732 24.08 2.85 22.30
C ILE A 732 22.99 3.86 21.92
N GLN A 733 21.89 3.94 22.67
CA GLN A 733 20.80 4.85 22.34
C GLN A 733 21.08 6.32 22.67
N ALA A 734 22.04 6.58 23.59
CA ALA A 734 22.39 7.92 24.03
C ALA A 734 23.57 8.56 23.27
N TRP A 735 24.32 7.78 22.47
CA TRP A 735 25.48 8.32 21.79
C TRP A 735 25.09 9.22 20.60
N TRP A 736 26.03 10.05 20.15
CA TRP A 736 25.80 11.05 19.11
C TRP A 736 25.12 10.52 17.85
N GLY A 737 25.51 9.34 17.36
CA GLY A 737 24.94 8.75 16.14
C GLY A 737 23.44 8.39 16.24
N ASN A 738 22.90 8.28 17.44
CA ASN A 738 21.47 7.99 17.67
C ASN A 738 20.67 9.23 18.11
N THR A 739 21.37 10.34 18.43
CA THR A 739 20.70 11.55 18.98
C THR A 739 20.86 12.79 18.09
N VAL A 740 21.86 12.82 17.18
CA VAL A 740 22.18 14.01 16.40
C VAL A 740 21.00 14.54 15.57
N TYR A 741 20.26 13.67 14.93
CA TYR A 741 19.12 14.06 14.10
C TYR A 741 17.90 14.54 14.90
N LEU A 742 17.81 14.14 16.19
CA LEU A 742 16.76 14.56 17.11
C LEU A 742 17.00 15.97 17.68
N ASN A 743 18.27 16.42 17.70
CA ASN A 743 18.68 17.72 18.24
C ASN A 743 18.76 18.79 17.16
N THR A 744 17.77 18.86 16.28
CA THR A 744 17.70 19.79 15.15
C THR A 744 16.37 20.50 15.10
N ALA A 745 16.31 21.68 14.48
CA ALA A 745 15.05 22.40 14.24
C ALA A 745 14.06 21.58 13.39
N ASP A 746 14.56 20.66 12.56
CA ASP A 746 13.74 19.69 11.81
C ASP A 746 12.98 18.75 12.76
N ALA A 747 13.67 18.12 13.71
CA ALA A 747 13.05 17.19 14.64
C ALA A 747 11.99 17.87 15.52
N HIS A 748 12.24 19.13 15.88
CA HIS A 748 11.29 19.93 16.67
C HIS A 748 10.14 20.53 15.85
N GLY A 749 10.19 20.43 14.52
CA GLY A 749 9.19 21.03 13.64
C GLY A 749 9.10 22.55 13.79
N THR A 750 10.27 23.21 13.94
CA THR A 750 10.33 24.64 14.26
C THR A 750 9.77 25.48 13.11
N PRO A 751 8.76 26.33 13.34
CA PRO A 751 8.20 27.23 12.33
C PRO A 751 9.17 28.38 11.97
N LEU A 752 8.96 29.02 10.83
CA LEU A 752 9.76 30.15 10.39
C LEU A 752 9.49 31.42 11.19
N LEU A 753 8.23 31.66 11.55
CA LEU A 753 7.79 32.79 12.35
C LEU A 753 7.30 32.34 13.71
N ALA A 754 7.68 33.08 14.74
CA ALA A 754 7.08 32.95 16.06
C ALA A 754 5.64 33.51 16.05
N VAL A 755 4.80 33.00 16.93
CA VAL A 755 3.46 33.53 17.14
C VAL A 755 3.58 34.99 17.57
N PRO A 756 2.74 35.93 17.05
CA PRO A 756 2.77 37.34 17.41
C PRO A 756 2.53 37.56 18.91
N ASP A 757 2.96 38.70 19.45
CA ASP A 757 2.76 39.07 20.86
C ASP A 757 1.27 39.15 21.27
N SER A 758 0.35 39.23 20.29
CA SER A 758 -1.09 39.08 20.51
C SER A 758 -1.51 37.68 20.95
N GLY A 759 -0.62 36.72 20.98
CA GLY A 759 -0.83 35.34 21.39
C GLY A 759 -1.48 34.45 20.33
N SER A 760 -1.81 34.98 19.14
CA SER A 760 -2.42 34.19 18.06
C SER A 760 -2.14 34.78 16.68
N PHE A 761 -2.21 33.90 15.65
CA PHE A 761 -2.12 34.26 14.23
C PHE A 761 -3.40 33.82 13.50
N GLY A 762 -3.55 34.26 12.28
CA GLY A 762 -4.68 33.87 11.44
C GLY A 762 -5.74 34.95 11.27
N PRO A 763 -6.89 34.63 10.69
CA PRO A 763 -8.00 35.58 10.50
C PRO A 763 -8.65 35.94 11.85
N SER A 764 -9.14 37.17 11.96
CA SER A 764 -9.87 37.63 13.14
C SER A 764 -11.25 36.99 13.29
N THR A 765 -11.82 36.53 12.20
CA THR A 765 -13.14 35.85 12.16
C THR A 765 -13.07 34.65 11.22
N TRP A 766 -13.72 33.55 11.58
CA TRP A 766 -13.74 32.28 10.81
C TRP A 766 -15.14 31.61 10.83
N ALA A 767 -16.17 32.39 10.91
CA ALA A 767 -17.58 31.95 10.93
C ALA A 767 -18.05 31.44 9.56
#